data_9f0c5bcde73fa00d24da45edac4cfb0f
#
_entry.id   9f0c5bcde73fa00d24da45edac4cfb0f
#
_cell.length_a   1.000
_cell.length_b   1.000
_cell.length_c   1.000
_cell.angle_alpha   90.00
_cell.angle_beta   90.00
_cell.angle_gamma   90.00
#
_symmetry.space_group_name_H-M   'P 1'
#
loop_
_entity.id
_entity.type
_entity.pdbx_description
1 polymer ?
#
loop_
_entity_poly.entity_id
_entity_poly.type
_entity_poly.pdbx_seq_one_letter_code
_entity_poly.pdbx_strand_id
1 'polypeptide(L)'
;MMMSTQIKKATRSRILVVSAVLILIGLAAYFMTSGKEEEGGVPDVVDFNFHVRPILSDRCFKCHGPDANKRQANLRLDTEEGAYAALKEDPSKHVIVPGDPMQSALYARLITNDTAEVMPPPSSNLSLTKTEIEIIKKWIAQGAKYKKHWSFIAPVRPKVPEADEDLNPRNPIDHFIFTSMEKVGLEPNAEATKEALLKRVSMDITGLPPTIEQQERFLADKSPNAYEKFVDELLASKHYGEKMAIQWMDLARYADSHGYQDDGLRTMWPWRDWVIHAFNSNYPYSKFLTWQLAGDLLPNPTKEQLLATGFNRNHKITQEGGVIDEEYRIEYVTDRTNTVGKAFMAITLECAKCHDHKYDPVSQKDYYSMFAFFDKVPEKGLVGTIDASFADPPSMKISTADVSSILSFINKKDTMDVSVMIMKDSMCIRETQLLRRGVYDQKADTVQMATPASILAYNPRKYEQNRLGLAKWMLDPQNPLTARVYVNRIWHELFGRGLVKTSGDFGMQGELPSHPELLDWLSVEFRESGWDIKKLIRLIVTSSTYRQSAQRSSDKLQKDPDNKYLSFFPRLRLSAELQRDLLLSASGILNPEIGGPSVKPYQPKGVWEATTSGRGELAKYIQDKGDKLYRRGLYNFIKRTAPPPALLIMDASTRDQCEVTRSRTNTPLQALVLMNDPQLLEAARVLAQRTANLNMTEDQKLERVFRLVLCRKANEKEMKMLKAYYLQEKNKFTQHKDKAEAFLTAGEFEQIKTKNIAETAALMQVNQMIFNLDETTVK
;
A
#
# COMPACT_ATOMS: atom_id res chain seq x y z
N MET A 1 -3.69 -64.04 25.53
CA MET A 1 -4.05 -62.87 24.70
C MET A 1 -3.81 -61.52 25.38
N MET A 2 -3.62 -61.46 26.71
CA MET A 2 -3.36 -60.18 27.46
C MET A 2 -1.91 -59.67 27.43
N MET A 3 -0.90 -60.56 27.23
CA MET A 3 0.52 -60.18 27.27
C MET A 3 0.99 -59.45 25.98
N SER A 4 0.37 -59.68 24.83
CA SER A 4 0.77 -59.06 23.55
C SER A 4 0.29 -57.59 23.44
N THR A 5 -0.73 -57.18 24.14
CA THR A 5 -1.30 -55.83 24.11
C THR A 5 -0.52 -54.83 24.97
N GLN A 6 0.12 -55.27 26.04
CA GLN A 6 0.96 -54.42 26.90
C GLN A 6 2.31 -54.11 26.25
N ILE A 7 2.90 -55.06 25.51
CA ILE A 7 4.19 -54.84 24.79
C ILE A 7 3.99 -53.82 23.66
N LYS A 8 2.86 -53.84 22.92
CA LYS A 8 2.56 -52.87 21.84
C LYS A 8 2.28 -51.47 22.40
N LYS A 9 1.72 -51.33 23.60
CA LYS A 9 1.52 -50.02 24.25
C LYS A 9 2.83 -49.42 24.74
N ALA A 10 3.74 -50.20 25.32
CA ALA A 10 5.04 -49.75 25.80
C ALA A 10 5.95 -49.33 24.62
N THR A 11 5.91 -50.02 23.48
CA THR A 11 6.70 -49.67 22.29
C THR A 11 6.18 -48.38 21.63
N ARG A 12 4.84 -48.18 21.54
CA ARG A 12 4.25 -46.94 21.04
C ARG A 12 4.56 -45.74 21.93
N SER A 13 4.54 -45.90 23.25
CA SER A 13 4.89 -44.83 24.21
C SER A 13 6.37 -44.43 24.07
N ARG A 14 7.27 -45.41 23.89
CA ARG A 14 8.72 -45.13 23.69
C ARG A 14 8.98 -44.44 22.35
N ILE A 15 8.29 -44.81 21.27
CA ILE A 15 8.42 -44.13 19.96
C ILE A 15 7.92 -42.67 20.07
N LEU A 16 6.81 -42.41 20.75
CA LEU A 16 6.29 -41.05 20.96
C LEU A 16 7.24 -40.19 21.78
N VAL A 17 7.86 -40.72 22.82
CA VAL A 17 8.84 -40.00 23.65
C VAL A 17 10.12 -39.70 22.84
N VAL A 18 10.63 -40.64 22.06
CA VAL A 18 11.82 -40.43 21.20
C VAL A 18 11.53 -39.41 20.11
N SER A 19 10.33 -39.43 19.51
CA SER A 19 9.91 -38.43 18.51
C SER A 19 9.77 -37.04 19.13
N ALA A 20 9.21 -36.92 20.34
CA ALA A 20 9.11 -35.65 21.04
C ALA A 20 10.49 -35.07 21.43
N VAL A 21 11.42 -35.92 21.84
CA VAL A 21 12.80 -35.51 22.15
C VAL A 21 13.55 -35.07 20.88
N LEU A 22 13.37 -35.77 19.76
CA LEU A 22 13.96 -35.38 18.48
C LEU A 22 13.39 -34.05 17.94
N ILE A 23 12.08 -33.82 18.13
CA ILE A 23 11.43 -32.53 17.81
C ILE A 23 11.97 -31.41 18.70
N LEU A 24 12.14 -31.66 20.00
CA LEU A 24 12.72 -30.67 20.94
C LEU A 24 14.19 -30.37 20.63
N ILE A 25 14.97 -31.39 20.25
CA ILE A 25 16.37 -31.19 19.80
C ILE A 25 16.39 -30.43 18.46
N GLY A 26 15.49 -30.74 17.54
CA GLY A 26 15.35 -30.01 16.27
C GLY A 26 14.92 -28.56 16.46
N LEU A 27 14.00 -28.29 17.39
CA LEU A 27 13.60 -26.94 17.77
C LEU A 27 14.73 -26.19 18.47
N ALA A 28 15.44 -26.82 19.40
CA ALA A 28 16.60 -26.23 20.08
C ALA A 28 17.74 -25.91 19.08
N ALA A 29 18.02 -26.81 18.14
CA ALA A 29 18.98 -26.59 17.07
C ALA A 29 18.52 -25.46 16.13
N TYR A 30 17.23 -25.41 15.79
CA TYR A 30 16.63 -24.32 15.01
C TYR A 30 16.76 -22.98 15.71
N PHE A 31 16.44 -22.90 17.02
CA PHE A 31 16.63 -21.66 17.80
C PHE A 31 18.11 -21.29 18.02
N MET A 32 19.02 -22.25 18.06
CA MET A 32 20.46 -21.97 18.11
C MET A 32 21.05 -21.53 16.77
N THR A 33 20.46 -21.90 15.63
CA THR A 33 20.90 -21.50 14.32
C THR A 33 20.19 -20.25 13.77
N SER A 34 18.98 -19.94 14.24
CA SER A 34 18.25 -18.74 13.85
C SER A 34 18.75 -17.44 14.50
N GLY A 35 19.73 -17.51 15.38
CA GLY A 35 20.35 -16.35 16.05
C GLY A 35 21.66 -15.87 15.43
N LYS A 36 22.07 -16.34 14.26
CA LYS A 36 23.19 -15.74 13.54
C LYS A 36 22.67 -14.58 12.69
N GLU A 37 22.57 -13.39 13.30
CA GLU A 37 22.65 -12.13 12.57
C GLU A 37 23.97 -12.15 11.79
N GLU A 38 23.92 -11.87 10.48
CA GLU A 38 25.13 -11.65 9.68
C GLU A 38 25.89 -10.48 10.33
N GLU A 39 27.07 -10.75 10.86
CA GLU A 39 28.01 -9.72 11.32
C GLU A 39 28.48 -8.94 10.07
N GLY A 40 27.72 -7.95 9.66
CA GLY A 40 28.22 -6.93 8.76
C GLY A 40 29.45 -6.27 9.39
N GLY A 41 30.56 -6.24 8.65
CA GLY A 41 31.82 -5.67 9.18
C GLY A 41 31.63 -4.20 9.57
N VAL A 42 32.50 -3.70 10.49
CA VAL A 42 32.49 -2.29 10.91
C VAL A 42 32.83 -1.40 9.70
N PRO A 43 31.94 -0.49 9.26
CA PRO A 43 32.17 0.35 8.06
C PRO A 43 33.35 1.29 8.26
N ASP A 44 34.04 1.65 7.16
CA ASP A 44 35.18 2.57 7.23
C ASP A 44 34.78 3.97 7.69
N VAL A 45 33.66 4.47 7.21
CA VAL A 45 33.04 5.71 7.67
C VAL A 45 31.73 5.38 8.34
N VAL A 46 31.62 5.72 9.63
CA VAL A 46 30.42 5.44 10.43
C VAL A 46 29.44 6.60 10.27
N ASP A 47 28.30 6.35 9.62
CA ASP A 47 27.18 7.30 9.54
C ASP A 47 26.28 7.17 10.77
N PHE A 48 25.92 8.31 11.37
CA PHE A 48 25.07 8.32 12.56
C PHE A 48 23.67 7.72 12.32
N ASN A 49 23.02 8.07 11.21
CA ASN A 49 21.65 7.62 10.92
C ASN A 49 21.55 6.14 10.57
N PHE A 50 22.57 5.61 9.83
CA PHE A 50 22.51 4.25 9.30
C PHE A 50 23.21 3.21 10.17
N HIS A 51 24.18 3.62 11.00
CA HIS A 51 24.98 2.69 11.79
C HIS A 51 24.80 2.86 13.31
N VAL A 52 24.73 4.10 13.82
CA VAL A 52 24.73 4.38 15.28
C VAL A 52 23.32 4.54 15.83
N ARG A 53 22.49 5.34 15.16
CA ARG A 53 21.13 5.62 15.63
C ARG A 53 20.27 4.36 15.82
N PRO A 54 20.29 3.34 14.92
CA PRO A 54 19.59 2.08 15.16
C PRO A 54 20.00 1.40 16.44
N ILE A 55 21.31 1.35 16.73
CA ILE A 55 21.84 0.76 17.97
C ILE A 55 21.33 1.55 19.18
N LEU A 56 21.47 2.88 19.18
CA LEU A 56 21.02 3.73 20.28
C LEU A 56 19.51 3.65 20.49
N SER A 57 18.73 3.64 19.40
CA SER A 57 17.27 3.58 19.47
C SER A 57 16.77 2.28 20.08
N ASP A 58 17.34 1.15 19.68
CA ASP A 58 16.92 -0.16 20.14
C ASP A 58 17.43 -0.51 21.53
N ARG A 59 18.67 -0.11 21.87
CA ARG A 59 19.37 -0.50 23.11
C ARG A 59 19.33 0.56 24.20
N CYS A 60 19.23 1.86 23.88
CA CYS A 60 19.49 2.95 24.82
C CYS A 60 18.30 3.90 25.03
N PHE A 61 17.53 4.26 23.97
CA PHE A 61 16.51 5.32 24.04
C PHE A 61 15.32 4.98 24.93
N LYS A 62 15.09 3.71 25.25
CA LYS A 62 14.07 3.31 26.23
C LYS A 62 14.29 3.99 27.60
N CYS A 63 15.57 4.17 28.00
CA CYS A 63 15.97 4.77 29.28
C CYS A 63 16.68 6.11 29.11
N HIS A 64 17.29 6.41 27.97
CA HIS A 64 18.08 7.61 27.70
C HIS A 64 17.61 8.33 26.42
N GLY A 65 16.31 8.33 26.15
CA GLY A 65 15.68 8.92 24.97
C GLY A 65 14.73 10.08 25.29
N PRO A 66 13.82 10.38 24.38
CA PRO A 66 12.93 11.55 24.47
C PRO A 66 11.89 11.46 25.59
N ASP A 67 11.46 10.26 25.99
CA ASP A 67 10.41 10.08 27.04
C ASP A 67 10.91 10.52 28.41
N ALA A 68 10.50 11.72 28.83
CA ALA A 68 10.89 12.30 30.10
C ALA A 68 10.44 11.47 31.33
N ASN A 69 9.34 10.72 31.22
CA ASN A 69 8.78 9.94 32.33
C ASN A 69 9.58 8.65 32.61
N LYS A 70 10.31 8.13 31.61
CA LYS A 70 11.12 6.91 31.73
C LYS A 70 12.61 7.19 31.75
N ARG A 71 13.00 8.46 31.58
CA ARG A 71 14.42 8.84 31.48
C ARG A 71 15.17 8.59 32.77
N GLN A 72 16.25 7.82 32.68
CA GLN A 72 17.14 7.52 33.78
C GLN A 72 18.32 8.50 33.81
N ALA A 73 18.80 8.84 34.99
CA ALA A 73 19.94 9.78 35.23
C ALA A 73 19.74 11.15 34.53
N ASN A 74 18.55 11.48 34.07
CA ASN A 74 18.27 12.67 33.25
C ASN A 74 19.16 12.79 31.99
N LEU A 75 19.68 11.66 31.50
CA LEU A 75 20.57 11.57 30.34
C LEU A 75 19.76 11.44 29.06
N ARG A 76 20.18 12.18 28.03
CA ARG A 76 19.61 12.12 26.65
C ARG A 76 20.72 11.74 25.67
N LEU A 77 20.55 10.57 25.03
CA LEU A 77 21.43 10.11 23.94
C LEU A 77 20.78 10.34 22.55
N ASP A 78 19.55 10.82 22.54
CA ASP A 78 18.81 11.14 21.29
C ASP A 78 19.11 12.55 20.76
N THR A 79 19.79 13.39 21.56
CA THR A 79 20.20 14.75 21.18
C THR A 79 21.69 14.93 21.37
N GLU A 80 22.31 15.73 20.50
CA GLU A 80 23.75 16.06 20.54
C GLU A 80 24.12 16.73 21.87
N GLU A 81 23.34 17.74 22.29
CA GLU A 81 23.56 18.46 23.55
C GLU A 81 23.54 17.53 24.77
N GLY A 82 22.54 16.64 24.85
CA GLY A 82 22.42 15.69 25.95
C GLY A 82 23.52 14.62 25.97
N ALA A 83 23.97 14.21 24.78
CA ALA A 83 25.02 13.21 24.64
C ALA A 83 26.43 13.78 24.93
N TYR A 84 26.66 15.05 24.74
CA TYR A 84 27.93 15.70 25.06
C TYR A 84 27.94 16.30 26.48
N ALA A 85 26.83 16.22 27.22
CA ALA A 85 26.73 16.76 28.56
C ALA A 85 27.72 16.10 29.52
N ALA A 86 28.15 16.87 30.53
CA ALA A 86 28.88 16.34 31.66
C ALA A 86 28.00 15.43 32.54
N LEU A 87 28.57 14.42 33.14
CA LEU A 87 27.85 13.56 34.08
C LEU A 87 27.48 14.35 35.34
N LYS A 88 26.23 14.19 35.81
CA LYS A 88 25.77 14.86 37.04
C LYS A 88 26.54 14.44 38.27
N GLU A 89 26.94 13.18 38.31
CA GLU A 89 27.65 12.59 39.47
C GLU A 89 29.14 12.96 39.49
N ASP A 90 29.71 13.22 38.29
CA ASP A 90 31.11 13.63 38.15
C ASP A 90 31.24 14.61 36.97
N PRO A 91 31.10 15.92 37.20
CA PRO A 91 31.15 16.96 36.15
C PRO A 91 32.49 17.04 35.39
N SER A 92 33.52 16.35 35.84
CA SER A 92 34.78 16.23 35.10
C SER A 92 34.73 15.23 33.95
N LYS A 93 33.74 14.35 33.95
CA LYS A 93 33.52 13.34 32.93
C LYS A 93 32.35 13.69 32.05
N HIS A 94 32.45 13.42 30.73
CA HIS A 94 31.42 13.63 29.76
C HIS A 94 30.85 12.29 29.27
N VAL A 95 29.58 12.28 28.92
CA VAL A 95 28.93 11.07 28.36
C VAL A 95 29.64 10.62 27.10
N ILE A 96 29.86 11.55 26.16
CA ILE A 96 30.65 11.34 24.95
C ILE A 96 31.68 12.48 24.84
N VAL A 97 32.95 12.14 24.62
CA VAL A 97 34.00 13.07 24.23
C VAL A 97 34.30 12.86 22.75
N PRO A 98 33.88 13.78 21.86
CA PRO A 98 34.13 13.65 20.42
C PRO A 98 35.62 13.45 20.10
N GLY A 99 35.93 12.41 19.35
CA GLY A 99 37.31 12.06 18.98
C GLY A 99 38.03 11.14 20.00
N ASP A 100 37.53 10.99 21.23
CA ASP A 100 38.16 10.17 22.24
C ASP A 100 37.21 9.15 22.91
N PRO A 101 37.14 7.91 22.39
CA PRO A 101 36.34 6.85 22.99
C PRO A 101 36.74 6.52 24.43
N MET A 102 38.05 6.61 24.75
CA MET A 102 38.55 6.20 26.09
C MET A 102 38.18 7.18 27.19
N GLN A 103 37.95 8.46 26.86
CA GLN A 103 37.46 9.48 27.78
C GLN A 103 35.92 9.57 27.79
N SER A 104 35.25 8.80 26.96
CA SER A 104 33.78 8.78 26.85
C SER A 104 33.16 7.80 27.84
N ALA A 105 32.39 8.30 28.82
CA ALA A 105 31.72 7.46 29.81
C ALA A 105 30.76 6.45 29.18
N LEU A 106 30.13 6.78 28.06
CA LEU A 106 29.32 5.85 27.29
C LEU A 106 30.14 4.62 26.91
N TYR A 107 31.29 4.79 26.26
CA TYR A 107 32.10 3.65 25.80
C TYR A 107 32.64 2.83 27.00
N ALA A 108 33.09 3.48 28.09
CA ALA A 108 33.52 2.79 29.28
C ALA A 108 32.41 1.86 29.85
N ARG A 109 31.14 2.31 29.86
CA ARG A 109 30.01 1.51 30.33
C ARG A 109 29.58 0.40 29.36
N LEU A 110 29.97 0.47 28.08
CA LEU A 110 29.69 -0.62 27.11
C LEU A 110 30.69 -1.77 27.25
N ILE A 111 31.91 -1.52 27.74
CA ILE A 111 33.01 -2.52 27.80
C ILE A 111 33.31 -3.03 29.20
N THR A 112 32.72 -2.46 30.26
CA THR A 112 32.93 -2.91 31.62
C THR A 112 32.30 -4.27 31.89
N ASN A 113 32.95 -5.07 32.75
CA ASN A 113 32.43 -6.33 33.28
C ASN A 113 31.66 -6.16 34.60
N ASP A 114 31.63 -4.95 35.16
CA ASP A 114 30.90 -4.68 36.41
C ASP A 114 29.39 -4.62 36.08
N THR A 115 28.64 -5.55 36.65
CA THR A 115 27.20 -5.67 36.48
C THR A 115 26.41 -4.47 37.02
N ALA A 116 27.01 -3.66 37.90
CA ALA A 116 26.39 -2.44 38.43
C ALA A 116 26.56 -1.24 37.49
N GLU A 117 27.57 -1.27 36.61
CA GLU A 117 27.93 -0.15 35.74
C GLU A 117 27.64 -0.43 34.24
N VAL A 118 27.59 -1.70 33.85
CA VAL A 118 27.41 -2.08 32.44
C VAL A 118 26.09 -1.56 31.86
N MET A 119 26.17 -1.06 30.65
CA MET A 119 24.98 -0.61 29.88
C MET A 119 24.85 -1.37 28.56
N PRO A 120 23.63 -1.84 28.21
CA PRO A 120 22.38 -1.83 29.01
C PRO A 120 22.51 -2.70 30.29
N PRO A 121 21.78 -2.34 31.38
CA PRO A 121 21.83 -3.11 32.60
C PRO A 121 21.23 -4.52 32.39
N PRO A 122 21.77 -5.57 33.07
CA PRO A 122 21.28 -6.95 32.90
C PRO A 122 19.78 -7.11 33.12
N SER A 123 19.18 -6.30 33.99
CA SER A 123 17.73 -6.28 34.25
C SER A 123 16.87 -5.83 33.05
N SER A 124 17.47 -5.21 32.04
CA SER A 124 16.77 -4.78 30.82
C SER A 124 16.55 -5.91 29.83
N ASN A 125 17.25 -7.05 29.94
CA ASN A 125 17.35 -8.13 28.96
C ASN A 125 17.80 -7.67 27.55
N LEU A 126 18.55 -6.57 27.48
CA LEU A 126 19.18 -6.03 26.27
C LEU A 126 20.70 -6.23 26.36
N SER A 127 21.35 -6.48 25.23
CA SER A 127 22.79 -6.59 25.10
C SER A 127 23.24 -6.01 23.76
N LEU A 128 24.50 -5.60 23.66
CA LEU A 128 25.14 -5.21 22.42
C LEU A 128 26.05 -6.32 21.92
N THR A 129 26.13 -6.48 20.60
CA THR A 129 27.14 -7.32 19.96
C THR A 129 28.51 -6.61 19.97
N LYS A 130 29.58 -7.39 19.76
CA LYS A 130 30.93 -6.81 19.64
C LYS A 130 31.00 -5.81 18.46
N THR A 131 30.36 -6.13 17.38
CA THR A 131 30.27 -5.24 16.16
C THR A 131 29.58 -3.92 16.50
N GLU A 132 28.45 -3.94 17.22
CA GLU A 132 27.75 -2.73 17.64
C GLU A 132 28.61 -1.84 18.55
N ILE A 133 29.36 -2.44 19.48
CA ILE A 133 30.29 -1.72 20.35
C ILE A 133 31.43 -1.07 19.53
N GLU A 134 32.02 -1.81 18.58
CA GLU A 134 33.09 -1.26 17.72
C GLU A 134 32.57 -0.17 16.77
N ILE A 135 31.29 -0.24 16.28
CA ILE A 135 30.66 0.83 15.53
C ILE A 135 30.56 2.09 16.38
N ILE A 136 30.06 2.00 17.61
CA ILE A 136 29.96 3.15 18.53
C ILE A 136 31.35 3.73 18.82
N LYS A 137 32.34 2.89 19.13
CA LYS A 137 33.71 3.30 19.33
C LYS A 137 34.30 4.07 18.15
N LYS A 138 34.16 3.51 16.93
CA LYS A 138 34.65 4.11 15.69
C LYS A 138 33.94 5.43 15.40
N TRP A 139 32.65 5.51 15.64
CA TRP A 139 31.88 6.74 15.52
C TRP A 139 32.38 7.84 16.45
N ILE A 140 32.62 7.50 17.74
CA ILE A 140 33.18 8.45 18.69
C ILE A 140 34.56 8.91 18.23
N ALA A 141 35.45 7.99 17.82
CA ALA A 141 36.77 8.30 17.30
C ALA A 141 36.72 9.20 16.04
N GLN A 142 35.70 9.09 15.22
CA GLN A 142 35.44 9.94 14.04
C GLN A 142 34.80 11.28 14.41
N GLY A 143 34.67 11.63 15.68
CA GLY A 143 34.18 12.91 16.15
C GLY A 143 32.72 12.92 16.59
N ALA A 144 32.08 11.76 16.72
CA ALA A 144 30.73 11.54 17.28
C ALA A 144 29.64 12.47 16.69
N LYS A 145 29.72 12.81 15.40
CA LYS A 145 28.82 13.78 14.77
C LYS A 145 27.38 13.28 14.73
N TYR A 146 26.50 13.98 15.43
CA TYR A 146 25.07 13.78 15.36
C TYR A 146 24.51 14.32 14.04
N LYS A 147 23.44 13.67 13.54
CA LYS A 147 22.65 14.13 12.39
C LYS A 147 21.18 14.12 12.75
N LYS A 148 20.38 15.01 12.17
CA LYS A 148 18.92 14.85 12.16
C LYS A 148 18.57 13.46 11.62
N HIS A 149 17.40 12.94 11.97
CA HIS A 149 16.93 11.69 11.37
C HIS A 149 16.95 11.79 9.84
N TRP A 150 17.34 10.72 9.15
CA TRP A 150 17.52 10.72 7.70
C TRP A 150 16.32 11.26 6.94
N SER A 151 15.11 10.92 7.41
CA SER A 151 13.85 11.33 6.76
C SER A 151 13.55 12.82 6.94
N PHE A 152 14.19 13.51 7.91
CA PHE A 152 14.03 14.95 8.15
C PHE A 152 15.17 15.79 7.56
N ILE A 153 16.02 15.19 6.75
CA ILE A 153 17.04 15.87 5.97
C ILE A 153 16.54 15.98 4.53
N ALA A 154 16.55 17.18 3.96
CA ALA A 154 16.10 17.39 2.58
C ALA A 154 16.91 16.51 1.59
N PRO A 155 16.24 15.84 0.62
CA PRO A 155 16.94 15.02 -0.36
C PRO A 155 17.86 15.86 -1.26
N VAL A 156 19.07 15.39 -1.42
CA VAL A 156 20.07 15.98 -2.33
C VAL A 156 20.35 14.94 -3.41
N ARG A 157 20.54 15.39 -4.66
CA ARG A 157 20.85 14.49 -5.78
C ARG A 157 22.20 13.83 -5.59
N PRO A 158 22.29 12.53 -5.32
CA PRO A 158 23.58 11.85 -5.23
C PRO A 158 24.16 11.60 -6.63
N LYS A 159 25.48 11.40 -6.70
CA LYS A 159 26.12 10.92 -7.92
C LYS A 159 25.64 9.50 -8.22
N VAL A 160 25.29 9.24 -9.48
CA VAL A 160 24.99 7.87 -9.92
C VAL A 160 26.27 7.06 -9.86
N PRO A 161 26.31 5.91 -9.15
CA PRO A 161 27.49 5.06 -9.10
C PRO A 161 27.75 4.40 -10.46
N GLU A 162 28.92 3.87 -10.64
CA GLU A 162 29.27 3.09 -11.82
C GLU A 162 29.07 1.60 -11.48
N ALA A 163 28.11 0.95 -12.13
CA ALA A 163 27.89 -0.48 -12.04
C ALA A 163 28.65 -1.20 -13.17
N ASP A 164 28.87 -2.49 -13.01
CA ASP A 164 29.44 -3.33 -14.06
C ASP A 164 28.54 -3.32 -15.30
N GLU A 165 29.09 -2.90 -16.45
CA GLU A 165 28.38 -2.84 -17.73
C GLU A 165 27.97 -4.23 -18.25
N ASP A 166 28.67 -5.29 -17.88
CA ASP A 166 28.32 -6.67 -18.24
C ASP A 166 26.97 -7.10 -17.64
N LEU A 167 26.53 -6.44 -16.55
CA LEU A 167 25.19 -6.62 -15.96
C LEU A 167 24.07 -5.91 -16.74
N ASN A 168 24.43 -5.17 -17.82
CA ASN A 168 23.50 -4.48 -18.70
C ASN A 168 22.57 -3.48 -17.98
N PRO A 169 23.11 -2.48 -17.26
CA PRO A 169 22.30 -1.41 -16.68
C PRO A 169 21.68 -0.56 -17.79
N ARG A 170 20.36 -0.30 -17.71
CA ARG A 170 19.60 0.46 -18.73
C ARG A 170 19.40 1.93 -18.34
N ASN A 171 19.38 2.21 -17.05
CA ASN A 171 19.15 3.55 -16.54
C ASN A 171 19.75 3.71 -15.11
N PRO A 172 19.75 4.93 -14.54
CA PRO A 172 20.35 5.20 -13.22
C PRO A 172 19.88 4.30 -12.09
N ILE A 173 18.64 3.80 -12.13
CA ILE A 173 18.12 2.87 -11.11
C ILE A 173 18.99 1.61 -11.01
N ASP A 174 19.36 1.06 -12.16
CA ASP A 174 20.13 -0.17 -12.25
C ASP A 174 21.52 0.00 -11.66
N HIS A 175 22.16 1.14 -11.91
CA HIS A 175 23.47 1.46 -11.34
C HIS A 175 23.45 1.45 -9.80
N PHE A 176 22.42 2.06 -9.17
CA PHE A 176 22.28 2.03 -7.71
C PHE A 176 22.01 0.62 -7.18
N ILE A 177 21.12 -0.11 -7.84
CA ILE A 177 20.71 -1.45 -7.40
C ILE A 177 21.85 -2.45 -7.59
N PHE A 178 22.51 -2.48 -8.76
CA PHE A 178 23.56 -3.43 -9.08
C PHE A 178 24.80 -3.20 -8.21
N THR A 179 25.24 -1.97 -8.04
CA THR A 179 26.33 -1.64 -7.10
C THR A 179 26.01 -2.07 -5.66
N SER A 180 24.75 -2.03 -5.26
CA SER A 180 24.35 -2.52 -3.94
C SER A 180 24.34 -4.05 -3.84
N MET A 181 23.99 -4.76 -4.95
CA MET A 181 24.10 -6.23 -5.03
C MET A 181 25.54 -6.69 -4.97
N GLU A 182 26.45 -6.04 -5.72
CA GLU A 182 27.88 -6.37 -5.74
C GLU A 182 28.51 -6.36 -4.34
N LYS A 183 28.15 -5.36 -3.51
CA LYS A 183 28.65 -5.26 -2.12
C LYS A 183 28.33 -6.46 -1.25
N VAL A 184 27.26 -7.22 -1.58
CA VAL A 184 26.82 -8.40 -0.84
C VAL A 184 27.00 -9.69 -1.63
N GLY A 185 27.74 -9.64 -2.74
CA GLY A 185 28.03 -10.81 -3.59
C GLY A 185 26.77 -11.41 -4.24
N LEU A 186 25.84 -10.54 -4.66
CA LEU A 186 24.64 -10.88 -5.42
C LEU A 186 24.75 -10.32 -6.84
N GLU A 187 24.09 -10.98 -7.76
CA GLU A 187 23.95 -10.55 -9.17
C GLU A 187 22.46 -10.50 -9.55
N PRO A 188 22.07 -9.61 -10.48
CA PRO A 188 20.71 -9.58 -10.98
C PRO A 188 20.37 -10.87 -11.74
N ASN A 189 19.10 -11.22 -11.80
CA ASN A 189 18.63 -12.25 -12.70
C ASN A 189 18.66 -11.78 -14.16
N ALA A 190 18.74 -12.73 -15.07
CA ALA A 190 18.50 -12.46 -16.49
C ALA A 190 17.11 -11.85 -16.71
N GLU A 191 16.95 -11.16 -17.82
CA GLU A 191 15.67 -10.58 -18.23
C GLU A 191 14.57 -11.66 -18.32
N ALA A 192 13.37 -11.32 -17.89
CA ALA A 192 12.20 -12.19 -17.99
C ALA A 192 11.80 -12.41 -19.47
N THR A 193 11.03 -13.47 -19.74
CA THR A 193 10.49 -13.68 -21.09
C THR A 193 9.57 -12.54 -21.51
N LYS A 194 9.44 -12.33 -22.82
CA LYS A 194 8.54 -11.29 -23.36
C LYS A 194 7.11 -11.43 -22.83
N GLU A 195 6.61 -12.65 -22.71
CA GLU A 195 5.26 -12.93 -22.19
C GLU A 195 5.11 -12.54 -20.71
N ALA A 196 6.12 -12.86 -19.90
CA ALA A 196 6.13 -12.50 -18.48
C ALA A 196 6.18 -10.97 -18.31
N LEU A 197 7.02 -10.28 -19.08
CA LEU A 197 7.09 -8.81 -19.09
C LEU A 197 5.78 -8.18 -19.54
N LEU A 198 5.17 -8.72 -20.58
CA LEU A 198 3.90 -8.27 -21.12
C LEU A 198 2.78 -8.33 -20.08
N LYS A 199 2.60 -9.46 -19.42
CA LYS A 199 1.62 -9.64 -18.34
C LYS A 199 1.89 -8.68 -17.20
N ARG A 200 3.13 -8.68 -16.69
CA ARG A 200 3.55 -7.86 -15.56
C ARG A 200 3.24 -6.39 -15.77
N VAL A 201 3.75 -5.81 -16.84
CA VAL A 201 3.61 -4.38 -17.10
C VAL A 201 2.17 -3.97 -17.42
N SER A 202 1.39 -4.84 -18.09
CA SER A 202 -0.04 -4.59 -18.32
C SER A 202 -0.82 -4.54 -17.02
N MET A 203 -0.58 -5.50 -16.11
CA MET A 203 -1.24 -5.52 -14.80
C MET A 203 -0.77 -4.36 -13.90
N ASP A 204 0.48 -3.92 -14.01
CA ASP A 204 1.00 -2.81 -13.22
C ASP A 204 0.51 -1.44 -13.70
N ILE A 205 0.37 -1.23 -14.99
CA ILE A 205 0.00 0.08 -15.57
C ILE A 205 -1.51 0.23 -15.75
N THR A 206 -2.20 -0.79 -16.26
CA THR A 206 -3.64 -0.71 -16.55
C THR A 206 -4.51 -1.53 -15.62
N GLY A 207 -3.93 -2.49 -14.90
CA GLY A 207 -4.64 -3.47 -14.07
C GLY A 207 -5.49 -4.46 -14.88
N LEU A 208 -5.24 -4.57 -16.18
CA LEU A 208 -5.92 -5.49 -17.09
C LEU A 208 -4.89 -6.39 -17.82
N PRO A 209 -5.25 -7.64 -18.15
CA PRO A 209 -4.40 -8.48 -18.96
C PRO A 209 -4.33 -7.95 -20.39
N PRO A 210 -3.20 -8.16 -21.10
CA PRO A 210 -3.10 -7.82 -22.52
C PRO A 210 -4.02 -8.68 -23.37
N THR A 211 -4.65 -8.08 -24.39
CA THR A 211 -5.45 -8.86 -25.35
C THR A 211 -4.58 -9.80 -26.18
N ILE A 212 -5.19 -10.80 -26.84
CA ILE A 212 -4.46 -11.72 -27.73
C ILE A 212 -3.74 -10.94 -28.84
N GLU A 213 -4.41 -9.90 -29.40
CA GLU A 213 -3.85 -9.05 -30.45
C GLU A 213 -2.64 -8.25 -29.95
N GLN A 214 -2.69 -7.74 -28.74
CA GLN A 214 -1.56 -7.07 -28.09
C GLN A 214 -0.39 -8.03 -27.84
N GLN A 215 -0.70 -9.27 -27.39
CA GLN A 215 0.31 -10.31 -27.19
C GLN A 215 1.01 -10.64 -28.52
N GLU A 216 0.26 -10.89 -29.58
CA GLU A 216 0.81 -11.26 -30.89
C GLU A 216 1.63 -10.12 -31.50
N ARG A 217 1.13 -8.91 -31.46
CA ARG A 217 1.86 -7.73 -31.95
C ARG A 217 3.18 -7.52 -31.21
N PHE A 218 3.16 -7.57 -29.87
CA PHE A 218 4.38 -7.36 -29.07
C PHE A 218 5.41 -8.49 -29.27
N LEU A 219 4.97 -9.76 -29.33
CA LEU A 219 5.85 -10.89 -29.55
C LEU A 219 6.47 -10.88 -30.95
N ALA A 220 5.74 -10.37 -31.95
CA ALA A 220 6.24 -10.24 -33.32
C ALA A 220 7.17 -9.03 -33.51
N ASP A 221 7.08 -8.01 -32.66
CA ASP A 221 7.97 -6.83 -32.76
C ASP A 221 9.40 -7.20 -32.34
N LYS A 222 10.33 -7.10 -33.32
CA LYS A 222 11.75 -7.36 -33.13
C LYS A 222 12.58 -6.08 -32.96
N SER A 223 11.94 -4.91 -32.89
CA SER A 223 12.65 -3.65 -32.69
C SER A 223 13.27 -3.59 -31.30
N PRO A 224 14.46 -2.94 -31.14
CA PRO A 224 15.15 -2.87 -29.86
C PRO A 224 14.35 -2.13 -28.76
N ASN A 225 13.40 -1.29 -29.16
CA ASN A 225 12.52 -0.53 -28.27
C ASN A 225 11.07 -1.03 -28.24
N ALA A 226 10.83 -2.32 -28.60
CA ALA A 226 9.49 -2.92 -28.62
C ALA A 226 8.80 -2.83 -27.24
N TYR A 227 9.55 -3.06 -26.17
CA TYR A 227 9.03 -3.00 -24.80
C TYR A 227 8.67 -1.58 -24.39
N GLU A 228 9.54 -0.61 -24.65
CA GLU A 228 9.31 0.81 -24.37
C GLU A 228 8.09 1.36 -25.10
N LYS A 229 7.90 1.01 -26.37
CA LYS A 229 6.70 1.35 -27.14
C LYS A 229 5.43 0.79 -26.51
N PHE A 230 5.50 -0.47 -26.04
CA PHE A 230 4.37 -1.10 -25.37
C PHE A 230 4.06 -0.42 -24.01
N VAL A 231 5.08 -0.07 -23.23
CA VAL A 231 4.94 0.72 -22.00
C VAL A 231 4.25 2.05 -22.29
N ASP A 232 4.67 2.77 -23.34
CA ASP A 232 4.09 4.06 -23.73
C ASP A 232 2.62 3.91 -24.16
N GLU A 233 2.26 2.84 -24.87
CA GLU A 233 0.86 2.50 -25.21
C GLU A 233 0.02 2.30 -23.93
N LEU A 234 0.53 1.56 -22.95
CA LEU A 234 -0.19 1.33 -21.69
C LEU A 234 -0.35 2.62 -20.87
N LEU A 235 0.68 3.45 -20.79
CA LEU A 235 0.62 4.75 -20.11
C LEU A 235 -0.35 5.74 -20.77
N ALA A 236 -0.59 5.60 -22.08
CA ALA A 236 -1.59 6.36 -22.81
C ALA A 236 -3.02 5.80 -22.65
N SER A 237 -3.16 4.58 -22.16
CA SER A 237 -4.47 3.94 -21.97
C SER A 237 -5.32 4.68 -20.94
N LYS A 238 -6.62 4.82 -21.25
CA LYS A 238 -7.61 5.36 -20.30
C LYS A 238 -7.77 4.52 -19.01
N HIS A 239 -7.37 3.25 -19.05
CA HIS A 239 -7.40 2.34 -17.89
C HIS A 239 -6.23 2.56 -16.92
N TYR A 240 -5.22 3.33 -17.29
CA TYR A 240 -4.14 3.76 -16.40
C TYR A 240 -4.68 4.51 -15.17
N GLY A 241 -5.54 5.49 -15.37
CA GLY A 241 -6.11 6.27 -14.27
C GLY A 241 -6.96 5.42 -13.32
N GLU A 242 -7.69 4.41 -13.82
CA GLU A 242 -8.43 3.49 -12.96
C GLU A 242 -7.50 2.66 -12.07
N LYS A 243 -6.39 2.15 -12.62
CA LYS A 243 -5.39 1.39 -11.85
C LYS A 243 -4.76 2.25 -10.76
N MET A 244 -4.36 3.47 -11.09
CA MET A 244 -3.77 4.42 -10.13
C MET A 244 -4.76 4.85 -9.05
N ALA A 245 -6.04 4.97 -9.40
CA ALA A 245 -7.09 5.35 -8.46
C ALA A 245 -7.36 4.29 -7.38
N ILE A 246 -7.16 2.99 -7.62
CA ILE A 246 -7.44 1.92 -6.64
C ILE A 246 -6.74 2.22 -5.30
N GLN A 247 -5.42 2.43 -5.33
CA GLN A 247 -4.65 2.73 -4.13
C GLN A 247 -4.99 4.10 -3.54
N TRP A 248 -5.27 5.08 -4.41
CA TRP A 248 -5.63 6.41 -3.94
C TRP A 248 -6.97 6.44 -3.19
N MET A 249 -7.92 5.56 -3.57
CA MET A 249 -9.17 5.38 -2.81
C MET A 249 -8.94 4.87 -1.39
N ASP A 250 -7.95 3.99 -1.17
CA ASP A 250 -7.61 3.49 0.18
C ASP A 250 -7.00 4.58 1.05
N LEU A 251 -6.06 5.36 0.49
CA LEU A 251 -5.47 6.51 1.18
C LEU A 251 -6.52 7.55 1.54
N ALA A 252 -7.44 7.80 0.63
CA ALA A 252 -8.51 8.78 0.80
C ALA A 252 -9.69 8.26 1.63
N ARG A 253 -9.70 6.99 2.05
CA ARG A 253 -10.82 6.37 2.78
C ARG A 253 -12.14 6.47 2.01
N TYR A 254 -12.08 6.41 0.67
CA TYR A 254 -13.27 6.52 -0.18
C TYR A 254 -14.28 5.41 0.11
N ALA A 255 -15.52 5.78 0.32
CA ALA A 255 -16.64 4.87 0.43
C ALA A 255 -17.93 5.51 -0.10
N ASP A 256 -18.93 4.68 -0.40
CA ASP A 256 -20.24 5.10 -0.86
C ASP A 256 -21.25 5.23 0.29
N SER A 257 -20.77 5.09 1.55
CA SER A 257 -21.55 5.28 2.76
C SER A 257 -20.80 6.11 3.81
N HIS A 258 -21.54 6.61 4.81
CA HIS A 258 -20.99 7.51 5.81
C HIS A 258 -20.14 6.83 6.88
N GLY A 259 -20.44 5.59 7.23
CA GLY A 259 -19.85 4.87 8.35
C GLY A 259 -20.67 5.02 9.64
N TYR A 260 -20.09 4.61 10.76
CA TYR A 260 -20.73 4.44 12.05
C TYR A 260 -21.92 3.45 11.98
N GLN A 261 -22.85 3.48 12.93
CA GLN A 261 -23.91 2.49 13.05
C GLN A 261 -24.97 2.63 11.97
N ASP A 262 -25.41 3.86 11.69
CA ASP A 262 -26.47 4.12 10.72
C ASP A 262 -26.00 3.98 9.27
N ASP A 263 -24.76 4.33 8.99
CA ASP A 263 -24.03 4.12 7.73
C ASP A 263 -24.84 4.46 6.47
N GLY A 264 -25.45 5.67 6.43
CA GLY A 264 -26.28 6.15 5.35
C GLY A 264 -25.53 6.35 4.03
N LEU A 265 -26.27 6.46 2.93
CA LEU A 265 -25.74 6.65 1.58
C LEU A 265 -24.94 7.95 1.45
N ARG A 266 -23.79 7.88 0.78
CA ARG A 266 -22.92 9.01 0.47
C ARG A 266 -22.65 9.10 -1.02
N THR A 267 -22.63 10.33 -1.55
CA THR A 267 -22.35 10.58 -2.96
C THR A 267 -20.98 11.25 -3.12
N MET A 268 -19.93 10.45 -3.25
CA MET A 268 -18.55 10.94 -3.50
C MET A 268 -17.94 10.37 -4.79
N TRP A 269 -18.67 9.57 -5.56
CA TRP A 269 -18.18 8.99 -6.82
C TRP A 269 -17.73 10.04 -7.86
N PRO A 270 -18.25 11.28 -7.93
CA PRO A 270 -17.71 12.30 -8.85
C PRO A 270 -16.27 12.68 -8.52
N TRP A 271 -15.89 12.67 -7.21
CA TRP A 271 -14.51 12.89 -6.81
C TRP A 271 -13.61 11.71 -7.23
N ARG A 272 -14.06 10.46 -7.14
CA ARG A 272 -13.32 9.30 -7.67
C ARG A 272 -13.10 9.44 -9.17
N ASP A 273 -14.08 9.87 -9.92
CA ASP A 273 -13.99 10.11 -11.36
C ASP A 273 -12.96 11.22 -11.68
N TRP A 274 -12.91 12.26 -10.83
CA TRP A 274 -11.89 13.28 -10.92
C TRP A 274 -10.48 12.70 -10.68
N VAL A 275 -10.29 11.82 -9.71
CA VAL A 275 -8.99 11.16 -9.46
C VAL A 275 -8.54 10.37 -10.70
N ILE A 276 -9.44 9.59 -11.30
CA ILE A 276 -9.17 8.84 -12.54
C ILE A 276 -8.77 9.79 -13.67
N HIS A 277 -9.52 10.88 -13.83
CA HIS A 277 -9.23 11.90 -14.83
C HIS A 277 -7.86 12.56 -14.61
N ALA A 278 -7.54 12.95 -13.39
CA ALA A 278 -6.28 13.60 -13.06
C ALA A 278 -5.07 12.72 -13.39
N PHE A 279 -5.14 11.42 -13.08
CA PHE A 279 -4.08 10.46 -13.45
C PHE A 279 -4.00 10.27 -14.97
N ASN A 280 -5.13 10.09 -15.66
CA ASN A 280 -5.15 9.92 -17.12
C ASN A 280 -4.57 11.15 -17.84
N SER A 281 -4.92 12.34 -17.37
CA SER A 281 -4.42 13.62 -17.87
C SER A 281 -2.99 13.94 -17.42
N ASN A 282 -2.36 13.04 -16.69
CA ASN A 282 -1.01 13.19 -16.14
C ASN A 282 -0.83 14.52 -15.40
N TYR A 283 -1.77 14.89 -14.53
CA TYR A 283 -1.59 16.10 -13.71
C TYR A 283 -0.31 15.97 -12.90
N PRO A 284 0.59 16.97 -12.93
CA PRO A 284 1.74 16.99 -12.04
C PRO A 284 1.33 16.71 -10.60
N TYR A 285 2.09 15.88 -9.89
CA TYR A 285 1.75 15.55 -8.51
C TYR A 285 1.62 16.80 -7.63
N SER A 286 2.36 17.85 -7.92
CA SER A 286 2.23 19.15 -7.26
C SER A 286 0.85 19.77 -7.44
N LYS A 287 0.28 19.74 -8.66
CA LYS A 287 -1.09 20.16 -8.94
C LYS A 287 -2.10 19.24 -8.27
N PHE A 288 -1.92 17.94 -8.39
CA PHE A 288 -2.79 16.91 -7.83
C PHE A 288 -2.91 17.02 -6.29
N LEU A 289 -1.77 17.21 -5.59
CA LEU A 289 -1.73 17.44 -4.16
C LEU A 289 -2.38 18.78 -3.78
N THR A 290 -1.99 19.87 -4.44
CA THR A 290 -2.48 21.22 -4.12
C THR A 290 -4.00 21.31 -4.25
N TRP A 291 -4.57 20.77 -5.32
CA TRP A 291 -6.02 20.85 -5.54
C TRP A 291 -6.81 20.02 -4.54
N GLN A 292 -6.30 18.88 -4.11
CA GLN A 292 -6.95 18.08 -3.08
C GLN A 292 -6.90 18.72 -1.70
N LEU A 293 -5.80 19.38 -1.36
CA LEU A 293 -5.69 20.05 -0.06
C LEU A 293 -6.40 21.41 -0.02
N ALA A 294 -6.32 22.17 -1.10
CA ALA A 294 -6.64 23.60 -1.08
C ALA A 294 -7.20 24.15 -2.41
N GLY A 295 -7.87 23.30 -3.19
CA GLY A 295 -8.46 23.71 -4.48
C GLY A 295 -9.46 24.85 -4.36
N ASP A 296 -10.18 24.91 -3.22
CA ASP A 296 -11.14 25.96 -2.88
C ASP A 296 -10.49 27.30 -2.50
N LEU A 297 -9.21 27.31 -2.15
CA LEU A 297 -8.45 28.50 -1.74
C LEU A 297 -7.64 29.11 -2.89
N LEU A 298 -7.74 28.54 -4.09
CA LEU A 298 -7.12 29.12 -5.28
C LEU A 298 -7.89 30.39 -5.74
N PRO A 299 -7.23 31.34 -6.42
CA PRO A 299 -7.93 32.49 -6.97
C PRO A 299 -9.04 32.08 -7.95
N ASN A 300 -10.27 32.51 -7.71
CA ASN A 300 -11.45 32.17 -8.52
C ASN A 300 -11.58 30.68 -8.82
N PRO A 301 -11.73 29.81 -7.80
CA PRO A 301 -11.64 28.37 -7.98
C PRO A 301 -12.73 27.84 -8.91
N THR A 302 -12.33 27.01 -9.85
CA THR A 302 -13.24 26.32 -10.75
C THR A 302 -13.99 25.18 -10.01
N LYS A 303 -15.10 24.71 -10.59
CA LYS A 303 -15.81 23.53 -10.02
C LYS A 303 -14.94 22.28 -9.98
N GLU A 304 -14.00 22.11 -10.91
CA GLU A 304 -13.05 21.00 -10.88
C GLU A 304 -12.10 21.10 -9.66
N GLN A 305 -11.58 22.29 -9.40
CA GLN A 305 -10.71 22.54 -8.23
C GLN A 305 -11.46 22.35 -6.90
N LEU A 306 -12.73 22.75 -6.85
CA LEU A 306 -13.59 22.48 -5.70
C LEU A 306 -13.83 20.99 -5.53
N LEU A 307 -14.15 20.26 -6.61
CA LEU A 307 -14.37 18.80 -6.59
C LEU A 307 -13.14 18.05 -6.07
N ALA A 308 -11.94 18.46 -6.47
CA ALA A 308 -10.69 17.85 -6.02
C ALA A 308 -10.56 17.82 -4.50
N THR A 309 -11.07 18.83 -3.79
CA THR A 309 -11.01 18.93 -2.33
C THR A 309 -11.80 17.84 -1.59
N GLY A 310 -12.62 17.08 -2.30
CA GLY A 310 -13.35 15.92 -1.76
C GLY A 310 -12.46 14.88 -1.06
N PHE A 311 -11.15 14.87 -1.34
CA PHE A 311 -10.17 14.08 -0.59
C PHE A 311 -10.32 14.24 0.92
N ASN A 312 -10.44 15.49 1.39
CA ASN A 312 -10.55 15.82 2.79
C ASN A 312 -11.96 15.57 3.37
N ARG A 313 -12.93 15.20 2.53
CA ARG A 313 -14.32 14.96 2.94
C ARG A 313 -14.72 13.49 2.93
N ASN A 314 -13.78 12.58 2.71
CA ASN A 314 -14.01 11.13 2.71
C ASN A 314 -13.94 10.48 4.12
N HIS A 315 -13.75 11.24 5.21
CA HIS A 315 -13.83 10.71 6.57
C HIS A 315 -15.22 10.15 6.90
N LYS A 316 -15.31 9.37 7.97
CA LYS A 316 -16.61 8.91 8.50
C LYS A 316 -17.41 10.12 9.02
N ILE A 317 -18.73 10.05 8.91
CA ILE A 317 -19.66 11.07 9.41
C ILE A 317 -20.79 10.36 10.14
N THR A 318 -21.12 10.81 11.37
CA THR A 318 -22.21 10.23 12.14
C THR A 318 -23.56 10.86 11.77
N GLN A 319 -24.60 10.01 11.76
CA GLN A 319 -26.00 10.40 11.61
C GLN A 319 -26.82 9.95 12.83
N GLU A 320 -26.15 9.48 13.88
CA GLU A 320 -26.75 8.89 15.06
C GLU A 320 -27.26 9.95 16.03
N GLY A 321 -28.51 9.80 16.50
CA GLY A 321 -29.06 10.64 17.55
C GLY A 321 -28.33 10.46 18.88
N GLY A 322 -28.26 11.53 19.68
CA GLY A 322 -27.65 11.48 21.03
C GLY A 322 -26.14 11.66 21.07
N VAL A 323 -25.49 11.90 19.95
CA VAL A 323 -24.05 12.23 19.89
C VAL A 323 -23.80 13.69 20.25
N ILE A 324 -22.58 13.99 20.71
CA ILE A 324 -22.15 15.36 20.99
C ILE A 324 -21.56 15.99 19.73
N ASP A 325 -22.17 17.06 19.23
CA ASP A 325 -21.80 17.69 17.95
C ASP A 325 -20.33 18.08 17.89
N GLU A 326 -19.80 18.75 18.91
CA GLU A 326 -18.41 19.22 18.93
C GLU A 326 -17.40 18.07 19.02
N GLU A 327 -17.73 16.97 19.71
CA GLU A 327 -16.87 15.79 19.78
C GLU A 327 -16.62 15.19 18.38
N TYR A 328 -17.70 14.93 17.64
CA TYR A 328 -17.58 14.35 16.30
C TYR A 328 -16.98 15.34 15.30
N ARG A 329 -17.28 16.63 15.41
CA ARG A 329 -16.62 17.63 14.58
C ARG A 329 -15.10 17.59 14.76
N ILE A 330 -14.62 17.50 16.01
CA ILE A 330 -13.19 17.38 16.32
C ILE A 330 -12.62 16.06 15.76
N GLU A 331 -13.37 14.96 15.82
CA GLU A 331 -12.94 13.70 15.21
C GLU A 331 -12.79 13.81 13.68
N TYR A 332 -13.63 14.57 12.98
CA TYR A 332 -13.50 14.80 11.55
C TYR A 332 -12.24 15.60 11.20
N VAL A 333 -11.92 16.62 11.99
CA VAL A 333 -10.68 17.38 11.81
C VAL A 333 -9.44 16.54 12.17
N THR A 334 -9.54 15.72 13.23
CA THR A 334 -8.53 14.73 13.63
C THR A 334 -8.23 13.76 12.47
N ASP A 335 -9.27 13.18 11.87
CA ASP A 335 -9.11 12.23 10.74
C ASP A 335 -8.40 12.88 9.56
N ARG A 336 -8.75 14.13 9.19
CA ARG A 336 -8.06 14.86 8.11
C ARG A 336 -6.59 15.11 8.43
N THR A 337 -6.30 15.55 9.64
CA THR A 337 -4.93 15.83 10.09
C THR A 337 -4.07 14.57 10.00
N ASN A 338 -4.56 13.46 10.55
CA ASN A 338 -3.88 12.17 10.54
C ASN A 338 -3.72 11.63 9.12
N THR A 339 -4.77 11.72 8.30
CA THR A 339 -4.72 11.28 6.90
C THR A 339 -3.70 12.06 6.10
N VAL A 340 -3.63 13.39 6.26
CA VAL A 340 -2.65 14.21 5.55
C VAL A 340 -1.23 13.89 6.00
N GLY A 341 -1.00 13.70 7.31
CA GLY A 341 0.28 13.23 7.84
C GLY A 341 0.71 11.92 7.22
N LYS A 342 -0.17 10.94 7.21
CA LYS A 342 0.12 9.59 6.73
C LYS A 342 0.21 9.50 5.20
N ALA A 343 -0.74 10.11 4.49
CA ALA A 343 -0.82 10.00 3.04
C ALA A 343 0.26 10.78 2.30
N PHE A 344 0.68 11.95 2.79
CA PHE A 344 1.62 12.81 2.07
C PHE A 344 3.01 12.88 2.70
N MET A 345 3.13 12.59 3.98
CA MET A 345 4.39 12.70 4.72
C MET A 345 4.88 11.38 5.32
N ALA A 346 4.05 10.33 5.34
CA ALA A 346 4.33 9.07 6.03
C ALA A 346 4.79 9.29 7.50
N ILE A 347 4.08 10.15 8.23
CA ILE A 347 4.28 10.41 9.64
C ILE A 347 3.01 10.05 10.41
N THR A 348 3.18 9.31 11.50
CA THR A 348 2.10 8.93 12.41
C THR A 348 1.88 10.06 13.42
N LEU A 349 0.89 10.92 13.17
CA LEU A 349 0.58 12.07 14.03
C LEU A 349 -0.34 11.71 15.20
N GLU A 350 -1.03 10.57 15.14
CA GLU A 350 -2.11 10.17 16.05
C GLU A 350 -1.69 10.19 17.54
N CYS A 351 -0.47 9.77 17.85
CA CYS A 351 0.05 9.78 19.23
C CYS A 351 0.12 11.20 19.81
N ALA A 352 0.42 12.17 18.95
CA ALA A 352 0.59 13.56 19.35
C ALA A 352 -0.74 14.30 19.64
N LYS A 353 -1.90 13.67 19.37
CA LYS A 353 -3.22 14.19 19.79
C LYS A 353 -3.33 14.31 21.33
N CYS A 354 -2.77 13.37 22.08
CA CYS A 354 -2.97 13.27 23.53
C CYS A 354 -1.76 13.72 24.37
N HIS A 355 -0.55 13.60 23.85
CA HIS A 355 0.72 13.92 24.48
C HIS A 355 1.81 14.11 23.42
N ASP A 356 2.95 14.65 23.75
CA ASP A 356 4.08 14.71 22.82
C ASP A 356 4.38 13.31 22.24
N HIS A 357 4.68 13.24 20.95
CA HIS A 357 4.92 11.95 20.28
C HIS A 357 6.06 11.21 20.98
N LYS A 358 5.87 9.92 21.26
CA LYS A 358 6.81 9.14 22.10
C LYS A 358 8.20 9.02 21.49
N TYR A 359 8.29 8.97 20.18
CA TYR A 359 9.54 8.69 19.45
C TYR A 359 9.92 9.82 18.50
N ASP A 360 8.97 10.32 17.72
CA ASP A 360 9.21 11.37 16.77
C ASP A 360 9.27 12.75 17.45
N PRO A 361 10.08 13.67 16.93
CA PRO A 361 10.17 15.01 17.48
C PRO A 361 8.97 15.88 17.05
N VAL A 362 7.77 15.45 17.41
CA VAL A 362 6.48 16.10 17.16
C VAL A 362 5.79 16.28 18.51
N SER A 363 5.63 17.52 18.92
CA SER A 363 4.91 17.85 20.16
C SER A 363 3.40 17.79 19.97
N GLN A 364 2.65 17.74 21.08
CA GLN A 364 1.21 17.91 21.06
C GLN A 364 0.82 19.27 20.47
N LYS A 365 1.60 20.31 20.72
CA LYS A 365 1.41 21.64 20.13
C LYS A 365 1.57 21.60 18.60
N ASP A 366 2.58 20.88 18.07
CA ASP A 366 2.74 20.72 16.63
C ASP A 366 1.54 20.01 16.00
N TYR A 367 0.99 19.00 16.68
CA TYR A 367 -0.22 18.31 16.24
C TYR A 367 -1.40 19.27 16.07
N TYR A 368 -1.72 20.06 17.10
CA TYR A 368 -2.84 21.02 17.04
C TYR A 368 -2.55 22.20 16.12
N SER A 369 -1.30 22.54 15.88
CA SER A 369 -0.92 23.52 14.87
C SER A 369 -1.18 22.99 13.45
N MET A 370 -0.96 21.69 13.20
CA MET A 370 -1.36 21.02 11.95
C MET A 370 -2.89 20.88 11.84
N PHE A 371 -3.57 20.52 12.92
CA PHE A 371 -5.02 20.43 13.03
C PHE A 371 -5.69 21.76 12.65
N ALA A 372 -5.10 22.90 13.04
CA ALA A 372 -5.62 24.23 12.77
C ALA A 372 -5.82 24.55 11.29
N PHE A 373 -5.06 23.91 10.38
CA PHE A 373 -5.28 24.07 8.94
C PHE A 373 -6.63 23.51 8.46
N PHE A 374 -7.22 22.56 9.20
CA PHE A 374 -8.47 21.88 8.85
C PHE A 374 -9.67 22.27 9.72
N ASP A 375 -9.46 23.05 10.76
CA ASP A 375 -10.47 23.41 11.76
C ASP A 375 -11.40 24.55 11.31
N LYS A 376 -11.11 25.19 10.17
CA LYS A 376 -11.91 26.32 9.65
C LYS A 376 -13.13 25.93 8.82
N VAL A 377 -13.33 24.66 8.56
CA VAL A 377 -14.48 24.19 7.78
C VAL A 377 -15.76 24.37 8.59
N PRO A 378 -16.83 25.00 8.04
CA PRO A 378 -18.09 25.22 8.73
C PRO A 378 -18.96 23.96 8.72
N GLU A 379 -18.47 22.90 9.35
CA GLU A 379 -19.16 21.61 9.47
C GLU A 379 -19.64 21.35 10.88
N LYS A 380 -20.61 20.45 11.00
CA LYS A 380 -21.15 19.96 12.26
C LYS A 380 -20.73 18.51 12.48
N GLY A 381 -20.68 18.05 13.71
CA GLY A 381 -20.42 16.67 14.04
C GLY A 381 -21.61 15.78 13.75
N LEU A 382 -22.81 16.20 14.15
CA LEU A 382 -24.06 15.51 13.84
C LEU A 382 -24.64 16.00 12.51
N VAL A 383 -24.85 15.11 11.57
CA VAL A 383 -25.22 15.46 10.21
C VAL A 383 -26.45 14.68 9.73
N GLY A 384 -27.52 15.42 9.43
CA GLY A 384 -28.70 14.96 8.71
C GLY A 384 -29.47 13.82 9.37
N THR A 385 -30.16 13.04 8.52
CA THR A 385 -30.89 11.83 8.90
C THR A 385 -30.53 10.69 7.97
N ILE A 386 -30.68 9.46 8.45
CA ILE A 386 -30.36 8.22 7.71
C ILE A 386 -31.22 8.06 6.43
N ASP A 387 -32.36 8.73 6.37
CA ASP A 387 -33.35 8.56 5.28
C ASP A 387 -33.05 9.38 4.01
N ALA A 388 -31.99 10.18 4.01
CA ALA A 388 -31.62 11.00 2.88
C ALA A 388 -30.25 10.64 2.31
N SER A 389 -30.15 10.53 1.00
CA SER A 389 -28.87 10.54 0.28
C SER A 389 -28.20 11.89 0.51
N PHE A 390 -27.04 11.91 1.18
CA PHE A 390 -26.60 13.12 1.83
C PHE A 390 -25.16 13.50 1.48
N ALA A 391 -25.01 14.76 1.10
CA ALA A 391 -23.72 15.44 1.05
C ALA A 391 -23.72 16.56 2.08
N ASP A 392 -22.98 16.36 3.19
CA ASP A 392 -22.87 17.34 4.27
C ASP A 392 -22.24 18.66 3.78
N PRO A 393 -22.82 19.81 4.12
CA PRO A 393 -22.19 21.10 3.85
C PRO A 393 -20.80 21.24 4.52
N PRO A 394 -19.85 21.93 3.85
CA PRO A 394 -19.97 22.52 2.53
C PRO A 394 -20.03 21.49 1.41
N SER A 395 -20.97 21.68 0.49
CA SER A 395 -21.19 20.80 -0.65
C SER A 395 -21.36 21.61 -1.96
N MET A 396 -21.19 20.93 -3.07
CA MET A 396 -21.34 21.50 -4.41
C MET A 396 -22.29 20.64 -5.23
N LYS A 397 -23.24 21.30 -5.93
CA LYS A 397 -24.09 20.65 -6.93
C LYS A 397 -23.38 20.55 -8.28
N ILE A 398 -23.50 19.40 -8.89
CA ILE A 398 -23.03 19.10 -10.26
C ILE A 398 -24.23 18.90 -11.12
N SER A 399 -24.47 19.86 -12.02
CA SER A 399 -25.57 19.83 -12.99
C SER A 399 -25.17 19.15 -14.30
N THR A 400 -26.12 18.84 -15.15
CA THR A 400 -25.88 18.35 -16.52
C THR A 400 -25.06 19.35 -17.34
N ALA A 401 -25.28 20.67 -17.15
CA ALA A 401 -24.49 21.71 -17.81
C ALA A 401 -23.02 21.69 -17.39
N ASP A 402 -22.71 21.42 -16.12
CA ASP A 402 -21.34 21.27 -15.65
C ASP A 402 -20.64 20.07 -16.31
N VAL A 403 -21.35 18.94 -16.42
CA VAL A 403 -20.82 17.73 -17.07
C VAL A 403 -20.61 17.94 -18.57
N SER A 404 -21.45 18.74 -19.21
CA SER A 404 -21.31 19.09 -20.64
C SER A 404 -20.14 20.07 -20.92
N SER A 405 -19.54 20.64 -19.88
CA SER A 405 -18.50 21.69 -20.02
C SER A 405 -17.23 21.37 -19.20
N ILE A 406 -17.15 21.89 -18.00
CA ILE A 406 -15.93 21.83 -17.14
C ILE A 406 -15.69 20.42 -16.58
N LEU A 407 -16.73 19.65 -16.32
CA LEU A 407 -16.67 18.34 -15.66
C LEU A 407 -16.98 17.18 -16.63
N SER A 408 -16.57 17.30 -17.89
CA SER A 408 -16.86 16.33 -18.95
C SER A 408 -16.28 14.92 -18.72
N PHE A 409 -15.37 14.77 -17.79
CA PHE A 409 -14.85 13.48 -17.35
C PHE A 409 -15.80 12.71 -16.42
N ILE A 410 -16.82 13.37 -15.86
CA ILE A 410 -17.81 12.71 -14.98
C ILE A 410 -18.81 11.94 -15.87
N ASN A 411 -18.87 10.63 -15.66
CA ASN A 411 -19.81 9.77 -16.36
C ASN A 411 -21.19 9.78 -15.68
N LYS A 412 -21.98 10.79 -16.00
CA LYS A 412 -23.33 10.98 -15.48
C LYS A 412 -24.34 10.87 -16.63
N LYS A 413 -25.17 9.83 -16.59
CA LYS A 413 -26.15 9.52 -17.64
C LYS A 413 -27.56 10.07 -17.39
N ASP A 414 -27.87 10.42 -16.16
CA ASP A 414 -29.15 10.98 -15.76
C ASP A 414 -29.15 12.52 -15.79
N THR A 415 -30.29 13.14 -15.70
CA THR A 415 -30.48 14.60 -15.70
C THR A 415 -30.56 15.18 -14.29
N MET A 416 -30.57 14.35 -13.24
CA MET A 416 -30.67 14.83 -11.86
C MET A 416 -29.36 15.43 -11.39
N ASP A 417 -29.44 16.54 -10.66
CA ASP A 417 -28.27 17.13 -10.01
C ASP A 417 -27.68 16.17 -8.95
N VAL A 418 -26.36 16.13 -8.88
CA VAL A 418 -25.62 15.35 -7.90
C VAL A 418 -24.93 16.31 -6.94
N SER A 419 -25.10 16.12 -5.63
CA SER A 419 -24.39 16.90 -4.61
C SER A 419 -23.19 16.10 -4.11
N VAL A 420 -22.02 16.76 -3.99
CA VAL A 420 -20.77 16.20 -3.51
C VAL A 420 -20.17 17.08 -2.43
N MET A 421 -19.61 16.48 -1.39
CA MET A 421 -18.94 17.22 -0.31
C MET A 421 -17.61 17.78 -0.80
N ILE A 422 -17.37 19.06 -0.48
CA ILE A 422 -16.13 19.78 -0.82
C ILE A 422 -15.58 20.47 0.43
N MET A 423 -14.34 20.95 0.34
CA MET A 423 -13.81 21.89 1.32
C MET A 423 -14.23 23.33 0.98
N LYS A 424 -14.48 24.11 2.01
CA LYS A 424 -14.67 25.55 1.95
C LYS A 424 -14.42 26.10 3.35
N ASP A 425 -13.44 26.97 3.50
CA ASP A 425 -13.18 27.59 4.80
C ASP A 425 -14.22 28.64 5.13
N SER A 426 -14.56 28.76 6.42
CA SER A 426 -15.46 29.78 6.92
C SER A 426 -14.73 31.12 7.04
N MET A 427 -15.48 32.20 6.82
CA MET A 427 -15.04 33.57 7.17
C MET A 427 -15.02 33.79 8.69
N CYS A 428 -15.78 32.99 9.47
CA CYS A 428 -15.73 33.02 10.93
C CYS A 428 -14.39 32.49 11.44
N ILE A 429 -13.69 33.28 12.21
CA ILE A 429 -12.43 32.88 12.84
C ILE A 429 -12.76 31.94 14.00
N ARG A 430 -12.52 30.65 13.81
CA ARG A 430 -12.49 29.68 14.91
C ARG A 430 -11.06 29.64 15.44
N GLU A 431 -10.87 29.89 16.73
CA GLU A 431 -9.59 29.72 17.40
C GLU A 431 -9.39 28.27 17.75
N THR A 432 -8.35 27.67 17.18
CA THR A 432 -7.97 26.29 17.50
C THR A 432 -7.21 26.26 18.83
N GLN A 433 -7.64 25.38 19.71
CA GLN A 433 -7.03 25.19 21.02
C GLN A 433 -6.44 23.79 21.15
N LEU A 434 -5.36 23.69 21.90
CA LEU A 434 -4.81 22.43 22.36
C LEU A 434 -5.83 21.73 23.26
N LEU A 435 -6.05 20.44 23.06
CA LEU A 435 -6.97 19.64 23.87
C LEU A 435 -6.16 18.75 24.81
N ARG A 436 -6.33 18.94 26.12
CA ARG A 436 -5.64 18.12 27.12
C ARG A 436 -6.04 16.64 26.95
N ARG A 437 -5.05 15.77 26.78
CA ARG A 437 -5.23 14.32 26.50
C ARG A 437 -6.14 14.03 25.30
N GLY A 438 -6.28 14.99 24.36
CA GLY A 438 -7.13 14.84 23.18
C GLY A 438 -8.63 14.89 23.42
N VAL A 439 -9.08 15.27 24.62
CA VAL A 439 -10.50 15.29 25.01
C VAL A 439 -11.14 16.59 24.54
N TYR A 440 -12.24 16.51 23.79
CA TYR A 440 -12.86 17.61 23.02
C TYR A 440 -13.26 18.83 23.87
N ASP A 441 -13.64 18.65 25.14
CA ASP A 441 -14.07 19.71 26.07
C ASP A 441 -12.94 20.19 26.98
N GLN A 442 -11.75 19.56 26.99
CA GLN A 442 -10.61 19.91 27.83
C GLN A 442 -9.66 20.86 27.10
N LYS A 443 -10.16 22.05 26.80
CA LYS A 443 -9.44 23.09 26.06
C LYS A 443 -8.32 23.71 26.88
N ALA A 444 -7.18 23.97 26.23
CA ALA A 444 -6.00 24.63 26.79
C ALA A 444 -5.57 25.81 25.90
N ASP A 445 -4.28 26.05 25.73
CA ASP A 445 -3.73 27.20 25.01
C ASP A 445 -4.19 27.25 23.55
N THR A 446 -4.43 28.46 23.04
CA THR A 446 -4.67 28.68 21.61
C THR A 446 -3.40 28.43 20.81
N VAL A 447 -3.54 27.76 19.66
CA VAL A 447 -2.44 27.47 18.74
C VAL A 447 -2.63 28.16 17.40
N GLN A 448 -1.51 28.49 16.76
CA GLN A 448 -1.50 29.03 15.40
C GLN A 448 -1.19 27.92 14.38
N MET A 449 -1.62 28.11 13.13
CA MET A 449 -1.27 27.21 12.04
C MET A 449 0.25 27.16 11.86
N ALA A 450 0.83 26.01 12.05
CA ALA A 450 2.24 25.72 11.84
C ALA A 450 2.44 24.25 11.54
N THR A 451 3.67 23.91 11.16
CA THR A 451 4.11 22.52 10.89
C THR A 451 5.21 22.16 11.89
N PRO A 452 5.46 20.86 12.14
CA PRO A 452 6.56 20.45 13.02
C PRO A 452 7.90 21.02 12.52
N ALA A 453 8.52 21.88 13.35
CA ALA A 453 9.78 22.55 12.99
C ALA A 453 10.95 21.55 12.84
N SER A 454 10.84 20.38 13.45
CA SER A 454 11.79 19.26 13.30
C SER A 454 11.86 18.74 11.85
N ILE A 455 10.75 18.80 11.12
CA ILE A 455 10.68 18.45 9.69
C ILE A 455 11.15 19.66 8.86
N LEU A 456 10.36 20.71 8.84
CA LEU A 456 10.66 21.98 8.18
C LEU A 456 9.82 23.07 8.86
N ALA A 457 10.47 24.10 9.39
CA ALA A 457 9.77 25.20 10.08
C ALA A 457 8.82 25.94 9.11
N TYR A 458 7.61 26.21 9.57
CA TYR A 458 6.62 26.97 8.83
C TYR A 458 6.98 28.46 8.86
N ASN A 459 7.23 29.04 7.70
CA ASN A 459 7.51 30.46 7.58
C ASN A 459 6.27 31.23 7.08
N PRO A 460 5.55 31.98 7.96
CA PRO A 460 4.34 32.68 7.58
C PRO A 460 4.55 33.85 6.59
N ARG A 461 5.81 34.24 6.32
CA ARG A 461 6.13 35.19 5.24
C ARG A 461 6.25 34.50 3.88
N LYS A 462 6.45 33.18 3.86
CA LYS A 462 6.59 32.37 2.65
C LYS A 462 5.32 31.62 2.30
N TYR A 463 4.56 31.21 3.32
CA TYR A 463 3.37 30.37 3.17
C TYR A 463 2.16 31.06 3.80
N GLU A 464 1.02 31.02 3.12
CA GLU A 464 -0.25 31.55 3.63
C GLU A 464 -0.71 30.79 4.87
N GLN A 465 -1.34 31.47 5.84
CA GLN A 465 -1.92 30.87 7.05
C GLN A 465 -3.24 30.15 6.74
N ASN A 466 -3.17 29.15 5.84
CA ASN A 466 -4.28 28.33 5.40
C ASN A 466 -3.78 27.05 4.72
N ARG A 467 -4.69 26.18 4.23
CA ARG A 467 -4.36 24.91 3.55
C ARG A 467 -3.55 25.10 2.26
N LEU A 468 -3.66 26.23 1.58
CA LEU A 468 -2.83 26.52 0.39
C LEU A 468 -1.36 26.73 0.78
N GLY A 469 -1.11 27.42 1.88
CA GLY A 469 0.24 27.54 2.44
C GLY A 469 0.79 26.18 2.90
N LEU A 470 -0.04 25.32 3.50
CA LEU A 470 0.37 23.94 3.83
C LEU A 470 0.76 23.14 2.58
N ALA A 471 -0.02 23.23 1.50
CA ALA A 471 0.32 22.58 0.23
C ALA A 471 1.64 23.09 -0.35
N LYS A 472 1.89 24.40 -0.32
CA LYS A 472 3.16 25.00 -0.74
C LYS A 472 4.32 24.54 0.12
N TRP A 473 4.12 24.43 1.44
CA TRP A 473 5.12 23.90 2.36
C TRP A 473 5.47 22.45 2.06
N MET A 474 4.47 21.60 1.77
CA MET A 474 4.70 20.21 1.38
C MET A 474 5.50 20.08 0.09
N LEU A 475 5.29 20.98 -0.86
CA LEU A 475 5.95 20.96 -2.17
C LEU A 475 7.29 21.75 -2.19
N ASP A 476 7.66 22.34 -1.07
CA ASP A 476 8.93 23.05 -0.96
C ASP A 476 10.11 22.12 -1.25
N PRO A 477 11.13 22.54 -2.03
CA PRO A 477 12.34 21.76 -2.25
C PRO A 477 13.07 21.33 -0.97
N GLN A 478 12.91 22.10 0.12
CA GLN A 478 13.47 21.77 1.43
C GLN A 478 12.60 20.80 2.23
N ASN A 479 11.37 20.51 1.79
CA ASN A 479 10.55 19.50 2.46
C ASN A 479 11.15 18.10 2.23
N PRO A 480 11.53 17.40 3.31
CA PRO A 480 12.29 16.16 3.17
C PRO A 480 11.41 14.94 2.82
N LEU A 481 10.09 15.04 2.96
CA LEU A 481 9.21 13.87 2.99
C LEU A 481 8.38 13.70 1.71
N THR A 482 7.70 14.73 1.24
CA THR A 482 6.63 14.61 0.24
C THR A 482 7.06 13.85 -1.02
N ALA A 483 8.21 14.18 -1.60
CA ALA A 483 8.71 13.51 -2.79
C ALA A 483 9.12 12.06 -2.50
N ARG A 484 9.85 11.82 -1.41
CA ARG A 484 10.28 10.48 -0.98
C ARG A 484 9.09 9.55 -0.74
N VAL A 485 8.06 10.04 -0.07
CA VAL A 485 6.86 9.27 0.27
C VAL A 485 6.13 8.84 -1.00
N TYR A 486 5.97 9.75 -1.96
CA TYR A 486 5.28 9.39 -3.20
C TYR A 486 6.10 8.43 -4.07
N VAL A 487 7.39 8.68 -4.23
CA VAL A 487 8.32 7.77 -4.94
C VAL A 487 8.32 6.38 -4.29
N ASN A 488 8.43 6.30 -2.97
CA ASN A 488 8.41 5.05 -2.24
C ASN A 488 7.10 4.27 -2.42
N ARG A 489 5.97 4.99 -2.53
CA ARG A 489 4.65 4.39 -2.79
C ARG A 489 4.58 3.78 -4.18
N ILE A 490 5.03 4.49 -5.22
CA ILE A 490 5.08 3.95 -6.59
C ILE A 490 6.02 2.74 -6.63
N TRP A 491 7.18 2.83 -5.98
CA TRP A 491 8.10 1.70 -5.86
C TRP A 491 7.47 0.48 -5.19
N HIS A 492 6.77 0.70 -4.07
CA HIS A 492 6.04 -0.36 -3.35
C HIS A 492 4.99 -1.05 -4.23
N GLU A 493 4.22 -0.30 -5.03
CA GLU A 493 3.22 -0.86 -5.94
C GLU A 493 3.86 -1.77 -7.01
N LEU A 494 5.01 -1.39 -7.52
CA LEU A 494 5.69 -2.12 -8.58
C LEU A 494 6.48 -3.33 -8.05
N PHE A 495 7.16 -3.19 -6.92
CA PHE A 495 8.04 -4.23 -6.36
C PHE A 495 7.48 -4.94 -5.11
N GLY A 496 6.32 -4.52 -4.58
CA GLY A 496 5.68 -5.13 -3.41
C GLY A 496 6.32 -4.78 -2.07
N ARG A 497 7.48 -4.14 -2.09
CA ARG A 497 8.18 -3.56 -0.93
C ARG A 497 8.69 -2.19 -1.33
N GLY A 498 8.49 -1.18 -0.47
CA GLY A 498 9.08 0.14 -0.66
C GLY A 498 10.60 0.11 -0.47
N LEU A 499 11.31 1.10 -0.98
CA LEU A 499 12.69 1.36 -0.59
C LEU A 499 12.78 1.58 0.93
N VAL A 500 11.76 2.22 1.50
CA VAL A 500 11.43 2.18 2.93
C VAL A 500 10.27 1.20 3.09
N LYS A 501 10.48 0.08 3.78
CA LYS A 501 9.48 -0.99 3.94
C LYS A 501 8.24 -0.51 4.68
N THR A 502 8.41 0.30 5.71
CA THR A 502 7.33 0.95 6.46
C THR A 502 6.77 2.15 5.70
N SER A 503 6.09 1.91 4.58
CA SER A 503 5.65 2.97 3.65
C SER A 503 4.70 4.00 4.28
N GLY A 504 4.06 3.69 5.41
CA GLY A 504 3.19 4.59 6.16
C GLY A 504 3.87 5.30 7.33
N ASP A 505 5.14 4.98 7.60
CA ASP A 505 5.92 5.54 8.69
C ASP A 505 7.39 5.70 8.32
N PHE A 506 7.81 6.94 8.10
CA PHE A 506 9.19 7.36 7.86
C PHE A 506 9.84 7.97 9.12
N GLY A 507 9.10 7.96 10.23
CA GLY A 507 9.57 8.44 11.52
C GLY A 507 10.60 7.55 12.16
N MET A 508 10.87 7.80 13.44
CA MET A 508 11.90 7.11 14.23
C MET A 508 11.63 5.62 14.43
N GLN A 509 10.37 5.17 14.25
CA GLN A 509 9.98 3.77 14.36
C GLN A 509 9.91 3.08 12.99
N GLY A 510 10.08 3.84 11.91
CA GLY A 510 10.15 3.31 10.56
C GLY A 510 11.46 2.60 10.27
N GLU A 511 11.44 1.67 9.31
CA GLU A 511 12.66 1.02 8.82
C GLU A 511 13.52 1.99 8.02
N LEU A 512 14.83 1.78 8.08
CA LEU A 512 15.76 2.50 7.21
C LEU A 512 15.54 2.15 5.74
N PRO A 513 15.77 3.10 4.81
CA PRO A 513 15.72 2.80 3.40
C PRO A 513 16.78 1.75 3.01
N SER A 514 16.37 0.78 2.19
CA SER A 514 17.29 -0.24 1.66
C SER A 514 18.37 0.36 0.75
N HIS A 515 17.99 1.38 -0.01
CA HIS A 515 18.84 2.11 -0.96
C HIS A 515 18.62 3.62 -0.78
N PRO A 516 19.23 4.23 0.25
CA PRO A 516 18.98 5.64 0.58
C PRO A 516 19.34 6.61 -0.54
N GLU A 517 20.45 6.38 -1.22
CA GLU A 517 20.88 7.21 -2.35
C GLU A 517 19.92 7.11 -3.53
N LEU A 518 19.42 5.92 -3.84
CA LEU A 518 18.41 5.73 -4.90
C LEU A 518 17.11 6.46 -4.55
N LEU A 519 16.66 6.36 -3.29
CA LEU A 519 15.45 7.06 -2.85
C LEU A 519 15.59 8.59 -3.00
N ASP A 520 16.73 9.14 -2.63
CA ASP A 520 17.01 10.56 -2.77
C ASP A 520 17.14 10.98 -4.23
N TRP A 521 17.85 10.19 -5.03
CA TRP A 521 17.98 10.44 -6.47
C TRP A 521 16.62 10.45 -7.17
N LEU A 522 15.79 9.43 -6.94
CA LEU A 522 14.45 9.36 -7.50
C LEU A 522 13.54 10.50 -7.03
N SER A 523 13.67 10.91 -5.77
CA SER A 523 12.88 12.01 -5.20
C SER A 523 13.21 13.35 -5.83
N VAL A 524 14.50 13.60 -6.07
CA VAL A 524 14.97 14.81 -6.76
C VAL A 524 14.60 14.75 -8.24
N GLU A 525 14.81 13.60 -8.92
CA GLU A 525 14.42 13.41 -10.32
C GLU A 525 12.91 13.64 -10.53
N PHE A 526 12.07 13.07 -9.66
CA PHE A 526 10.63 13.25 -9.72
C PHE A 526 10.22 14.72 -9.59
N ARG A 527 10.82 15.43 -8.63
CA ARG A 527 10.57 16.86 -8.42
C ARG A 527 11.04 17.71 -9.61
N GLU A 528 12.27 17.51 -10.07
CA GLU A 528 12.88 18.29 -11.15
C GLU A 528 12.30 17.97 -12.53
N SER A 529 11.73 16.77 -12.72
CA SER A 529 10.97 16.44 -13.94
C SER A 529 9.59 17.09 -13.98
N GLY A 530 9.26 18.01 -13.06
CA GLY A 530 7.96 18.67 -12.98
C GLY A 530 6.90 17.83 -12.25
N TRP A 531 7.31 16.90 -11.39
CA TRP A 531 6.39 16.01 -10.66
C TRP A 531 5.57 15.09 -11.58
N ASP A 532 6.17 14.67 -12.69
CA ASP A 532 5.52 13.84 -13.72
C ASP A 532 5.44 12.37 -13.27
N ILE A 533 4.20 11.92 -12.98
CA ILE A 533 3.94 10.58 -12.47
C ILE A 533 4.21 9.51 -13.54
N LYS A 534 3.76 9.74 -14.78
CA LYS A 534 3.95 8.78 -15.87
C LYS A 534 5.43 8.62 -16.22
N LYS A 535 6.20 9.72 -16.19
CA LYS A 535 7.65 9.68 -16.40
C LYS A 535 8.35 8.87 -15.30
N LEU A 536 7.96 9.04 -14.03
CA LEU A 536 8.49 8.24 -12.92
C LEU A 536 8.21 6.74 -13.10
N ILE A 537 6.96 6.38 -13.40
CA ILE A 537 6.58 4.98 -13.64
C ILE A 537 7.35 4.42 -14.84
N ARG A 538 7.40 5.14 -15.96
CA ARG A 538 8.16 4.75 -17.15
C ARG A 538 9.62 4.47 -16.82
N LEU A 539 10.27 5.37 -16.10
CA LEU A 539 11.67 5.21 -15.67
C LEU A 539 11.88 3.91 -14.89
N ILE A 540 10.99 3.60 -13.97
CA ILE A 540 11.11 2.38 -13.13
C ILE A 540 10.85 1.12 -13.96
N VAL A 541 9.75 1.07 -14.75
CA VAL A 541 9.37 -0.16 -15.46
C VAL A 541 10.28 -0.48 -16.66
N THR A 542 11.06 0.51 -17.15
CA THR A 542 12.05 0.29 -18.22
C THR A 542 13.45 -0.07 -17.70
N SER A 543 13.67 -0.08 -16.37
CA SER A 543 14.94 -0.51 -15.79
C SER A 543 15.19 -2.02 -15.96
N SER A 544 16.45 -2.42 -16.02
CA SER A 544 16.85 -3.83 -15.96
C SER A 544 16.38 -4.48 -14.66
N THR A 545 16.41 -3.76 -13.56
CA THR A 545 15.90 -4.18 -12.24
C THR A 545 14.44 -4.63 -12.29
N TYR A 546 13.56 -3.88 -12.97
CA TYR A 546 12.15 -4.27 -13.13
C TYR A 546 11.96 -5.42 -14.11
N ARG A 547 12.81 -5.49 -15.13
CA ARG A 547 12.70 -6.49 -16.23
C ARG A 547 13.26 -7.86 -15.87
N GLN A 548 13.89 -8.03 -14.71
CA GLN A 548 14.42 -9.33 -14.25
C GLN A 548 13.35 -10.42 -14.20
N SER A 549 13.78 -11.66 -14.38
CA SER A 549 12.96 -12.84 -14.14
C SER A 549 12.64 -13.01 -12.65
N ALA A 550 11.52 -13.68 -12.35
CA ALA A 550 11.09 -13.98 -10.98
C ALA A 550 11.62 -15.34 -10.48
N GLN A 551 12.61 -15.92 -11.15
CA GLN A 551 13.23 -17.17 -10.71
C GLN A 551 14.00 -16.94 -9.41
N ARG A 552 13.90 -17.90 -8.49
CA ARG A 552 14.57 -17.86 -7.18
C ARG A 552 15.58 -18.98 -7.11
N SER A 553 16.84 -18.66 -6.86
CA SER A 553 17.85 -19.63 -6.49
C SER A 553 17.97 -19.75 -4.98
N SER A 554 18.40 -20.93 -4.50
CA SER A 554 18.64 -21.15 -3.06
C SER A 554 19.73 -20.23 -2.51
N ASP A 555 20.78 -19.97 -3.30
CA ASP A 555 21.86 -19.05 -2.93
C ASP A 555 21.34 -17.62 -2.67
N LYS A 556 20.53 -17.06 -3.59
CA LYS A 556 19.93 -15.74 -3.43
C LYS A 556 18.99 -15.66 -2.23
N LEU A 557 18.17 -16.69 -2.01
CA LEU A 557 17.28 -16.75 -0.86
C LEU A 557 18.03 -16.89 0.47
N GLN A 558 19.23 -17.50 0.47
CA GLN A 558 20.06 -17.59 1.66
C GLN A 558 20.74 -16.25 1.97
N LYS A 559 21.24 -15.55 0.93
CA LYS A 559 21.92 -14.25 1.09
C LYS A 559 20.96 -13.08 1.30
N ASP A 560 19.78 -13.12 0.68
CA ASP A 560 18.77 -12.05 0.76
C ASP A 560 17.35 -12.65 0.80
N PRO A 561 16.94 -13.21 1.95
CA PRO A 561 15.63 -13.86 2.10
C PRO A 561 14.45 -12.93 1.83
N ASP A 562 14.60 -11.65 2.13
CA ASP A 562 13.59 -10.62 1.95
C ASP A 562 13.64 -9.95 0.57
N ASN A 563 14.59 -10.35 -0.29
CA ASN A 563 14.87 -9.70 -1.58
C ASN A 563 15.04 -8.18 -1.45
N LYS A 564 15.76 -7.76 -0.41
CA LYS A 564 16.03 -6.35 -0.11
C LYS A 564 16.85 -5.68 -1.20
N TYR A 565 17.79 -6.44 -1.79
CA TYR A 565 18.67 -5.97 -2.85
C TYR A 565 18.12 -6.17 -4.26
N LEU A 566 16.90 -6.75 -4.39
CA LEU A 566 16.21 -6.94 -5.66
C LEU A 566 17.00 -7.76 -6.69
N SER A 567 17.68 -8.84 -6.24
CA SER A 567 18.44 -9.72 -7.13
C SER A 567 17.57 -10.62 -8.05
N PHE A 568 16.25 -10.59 -7.84
CA PHE A 568 15.22 -11.15 -8.71
C PHE A 568 13.94 -10.32 -8.64
N PHE A 569 13.07 -10.41 -9.65
CA PHE A 569 11.76 -9.73 -9.57
C PHE A 569 10.85 -10.46 -8.56
N PRO A 570 10.20 -9.75 -7.63
CA PRO A 570 9.31 -10.39 -6.66
C PRO A 570 8.03 -10.91 -7.33
N ARG A 571 7.55 -12.09 -6.91
CA ARG A 571 6.23 -12.59 -7.29
C ARG A 571 5.19 -11.94 -6.39
N LEU A 572 4.35 -11.09 -6.97
CA LEU A 572 3.39 -10.29 -6.23
C LEU A 572 1.97 -10.73 -6.54
N ARG A 573 1.21 -11.01 -5.48
CA ARG A 573 -0.21 -11.31 -5.61
C ARG A 573 -0.96 -10.06 -6.06
N LEU A 574 -1.87 -10.22 -7.02
CA LEU A 574 -2.74 -9.16 -7.50
C LEU A 574 -3.72 -8.73 -6.40
N SER A 575 -4.11 -7.46 -6.37
CA SER A 575 -5.17 -7.00 -5.47
C SER A 575 -6.53 -7.62 -5.83
N ALA A 576 -7.48 -7.60 -4.90
CA ALA A 576 -8.81 -8.15 -5.06
C ALA A 576 -9.51 -7.67 -6.33
N GLU A 577 -9.46 -6.35 -6.58
CA GLU A 577 -10.06 -5.72 -7.76
C GLU A 577 -9.40 -6.22 -9.04
N LEU A 578 -8.06 -6.34 -9.07
CA LEU A 578 -7.31 -6.76 -10.25
C LEU A 578 -7.51 -8.24 -10.56
N GLN A 579 -7.62 -9.11 -9.55
CA GLN A 579 -7.93 -10.53 -9.75
C GLN A 579 -9.29 -10.70 -10.40
N ARG A 580 -10.31 -10.01 -9.87
CA ARG A 580 -11.65 -10.01 -10.45
C ARG A 580 -11.65 -9.47 -11.88
N ASP A 581 -11.03 -8.31 -12.11
CA ASP A 581 -10.99 -7.65 -13.41
C ASP A 581 -10.28 -8.49 -14.48
N LEU A 582 -9.20 -9.19 -14.11
CA LEU A 582 -8.49 -10.12 -14.99
C LEU A 582 -9.44 -11.23 -15.48
N LEU A 583 -10.19 -11.87 -14.57
CA LEU A 583 -11.06 -13.00 -14.91
C LEU A 583 -12.26 -12.57 -15.73
N LEU A 584 -12.87 -11.41 -15.42
CA LEU A 584 -13.94 -10.84 -16.22
C LEU A 584 -13.44 -10.42 -17.61
N SER A 585 -12.23 -9.87 -17.70
CA SER A 585 -11.60 -9.50 -18.98
C SER A 585 -11.30 -10.74 -19.82
N ALA A 586 -10.68 -11.77 -19.24
CA ALA A 586 -10.37 -13.01 -19.93
C ALA A 586 -11.64 -13.72 -20.49
N SER A 587 -12.74 -13.65 -19.75
CA SER A 587 -14.03 -14.20 -20.19
C SER A 587 -14.76 -13.30 -21.20
N GLY A 588 -14.30 -12.05 -21.37
CA GLY A 588 -14.88 -11.05 -22.28
C GLY A 588 -16.19 -10.43 -21.80
N ILE A 589 -16.54 -10.57 -20.49
CA ILE A 589 -17.75 -9.95 -19.93
C ILE A 589 -17.47 -8.63 -19.22
N LEU A 590 -16.20 -8.27 -19.03
CA LEU A 590 -15.84 -7.02 -18.38
C LEU A 590 -16.48 -5.82 -19.11
N ASN A 591 -17.24 -5.02 -18.38
CA ASN A 591 -17.71 -3.74 -18.87
C ASN A 591 -16.60 -2.69 -18.75
N PRO A 592 -16.07 -2.15 -19.87
CA PRO A 592 -14.94 -1.22 -19.87
C PRO A 592 -15.33 0.25 -19.60
N GLU A 593 -16.57 0.50 -19.21
CA GLU A 593 -17.07 1.84 -18.95
C GLU A 593 -16.32 2.50 -17.78
N ILE A 594 -15.87 3.75 -17.96
CA ILE A 594 -15.09 4.49 -16.96
C ILE A 594 -15.98 5.50 -16.25
N GLY A 595 -15.79 5.63 -14.93
CA GLY A 595 -16.48 6.61 -14.10
C GLY A 595 -17.95 6.27 -13.83
N GLY A 596 -18.69 7.20 -13.26
CA GLY A 596 -20.10 7.06 -12.91
C GLY A 596 -20.36 6.39 -11.56
N PRO A 597 -21.63 6.26 -11.16
CA PRO A 597 -22.02 5.72 -9.86
C PRO A 597 -21.44 4.32 -9.58
N SER A 598 -21.22 4.04 -8.32
CA SER A 598 -20.81 2.71 -7.84
C SER A 598 -21.92 1.66 -8.09
N VAL A 599 -21.52 0.41 -8.28
CA VAL A 599 -22.40 -0.71 -8.64
C VAL A 599 -22.43 -1.78 -7.55
N LYS A 600 -23.52 -2.53 -7.50
CA LYS A 600 -23.79 -3.59 -6.52
C LYS A 600 -23.82 -4.96 -7.21
N PRO A 601 -22.64 -5.61 -7.42
CA PRO A 601 -22.57 -6.94 -8.03
C PRO A 601 -23.08 -8.04 -7.09
N TYR A 602 -22.81 -9.32 -7.41
CA TYR A 602 -23.17 -10.45 -6.56
C TYR A 602 -22.63 -10.31 -5.13
N GLN A 603 -23.50 -10.60 -4.15
CA GLN A 603 -23.14 -10.63 -2.75
C GLN A 603 -24.04 -11.64 -2.00
N PRO A 604 -23.54 -12.33 -0.96
CA PRO A 604 -24.37 -13.16 -0.12
C PRO A 604 -25.54 -12.38 0.51
N LYS A 605 -26.72 -13.00 0.57
CA LYS A 605 -27.90 -12.38 1.20
C LYS A 605 -27.67 -12.18 2.69
N GLY A 606 -28.27 -11.13 3.26
CA GLY A 606 -28.26 -10.86 4.70
C GLY A 606 -27.02 -10.11 5.22
N VAL A 607 -26.01 -9.84 4.39
CA VAL A 607 -24.78 -9.16 4.85
C VAL A 607 -25.06 -7.73 5.31
N TRP A 608 -25.80 -6.95 4.52
CA TRP A 608 -26.16 -5.59 4.89
C TRP A 608 -27.20 -5.55 6.01
N GLU A 609 -28.19 -6.43 5.92
CA GLU A 609 -29.28 -6.53 6.89
C GLU A 609 -28.75 -6.84 8.31
N ALA A 610 -27.67 -7.59 8.42
CA ALA A 610 -27.05 -7.93 9.71
C ALA A 610 -26.30 -6.76 10.37
N THR A 611 -25.98 -5.69 9.60
CA THR A 611 -25.14 -4.56 10.07
C THR A 611 -25.90 -3.24 10.17
N THR A 612 -27.21 -3.23 10.00
CA THR A 612 -28.01 -2.00 10.00
C THR A 612 -29.13 -2.04 11.05
N SER A 613 -29.61 -0.85 11.42
CA SER A 613 -30.82 -0.69 12.24
C SER A 613 -32.12 -1.03 11.49
N GLY A 614 -32.04 -1.49 10.24
CA GLY A 614 -33.20 -1.76 9.37
C GLY A 614 -33.82 -0.51 8.75
N ARG A 615 -33.17 0.66 8.90
CA ARG A 615 -33.63 1.96 8.38
C ARG A 615 -32.72 2.45 7.25
N GLY A 616 -33.21 3.39 6.46
CA GLY A 616 -32.47 4.05 5.37
C GLY A 616 -32.30 3.22 4.10
N GLU A 617 -31.80 3.86 3.04
CA GLU A 617 -31.64 3.27 1.69
C GLU A 617 -30.67 2.07 1.66
N LEU A 618 -29.72 2.01 2.59
CA LEU A 618 -28.71 0.93 2.67
C LEU A 618 -29.09 -0.17 3.68
N ALA A 619 -30.37 -0.22 4.12
CA ALA A 619 -30.85 -1.28 5.02
C ALA A 619 -30.87 -2.67 4.35
N LYS A 620 -31.03 -2.72 3.02
CA LYS A 620 -31.07 -3.95 2.23
C LYS A 620 -30.15 -3.87 1.04
N TYR A 621 -29.47 -4.98 0.75
CA TYR A 621 -28.68 -5.08 -0.47
C TYR A 621 -29.59 -5.35 -1.66
N ILE A 622 -29.64 -4.42 -2.59
CA ILE A 622 -30.35 -4.59 -3.86
C ILE A 622 -29.29 -4.73 -4.95
N GLN A 623 -29.14 -5.96 -5.45
CA GLN A 623 -28.19 -6.27 -6.52
C GLN A 623 -28.57 -5.53 -7.81
N ASP A 624 -27.58 -4.96 -8.49
CA ASP A 624 -27.74 -4.41 -9.83
C ASP A 624 -27.96 -5.54 -10.86
N LYS A 625 -28.34 -5.16 -12.09
CA LYS A 625 -28.61 -6.10 -13.19
C LYS A 625 -27.90 -5.65 -14.47
N GLY A 626 -27.75 -6.59 -15.42
CA GLY A 626 -27.14 -6.35 -16.72
C GLY A 626 -25.68 -5.92 -16.61
N ASP A 627 -25.25 -5.02 -17.48
CA ASP A 627 -23.84 -4.59 -17.61
C ASP A 627 -23.22 -4.01 -16.34
N LYS A 628 -24.04 -3.53 -15.39
CA LYS A 628 -23.58 -3.03 -14.11
C LYS A 628 -22.89 -4.10 -13.27
N LEU A 629 -23.29 -5.37 -13.39
CA LEU A 629 -22.68 -6.49 -12.68
C LEU A 629 -21.21 -6.69 -13.05
N TYR A 630 -20.81 -6.28 -14.25
CA TYR A 630 -19.52 -6.62 -14.83
C TYR A 630 -18.54 -5.44 -14.90
N ARG A 631 -18.84 -4.33 -14.24
CA ARG A 631 -17.92 -3.20 -14.15
C ARG A 631 -16.67 -3.58 -13.35
N ARG A 632 -15.58 -2.83 -13.54
CA ARG A 632 -14.32 -3.05 -12.80
C ARG A 632 -14.53 -3.00 -11.29
N GLY A 633 -13.72 -3.77 -10.55
CA GLY A 633 -13.78 -3.85 -9.08
C GLY A 633 -13.65 -2.49 -8.36
N LEU A 634 -12.96 -1.53 -8.97
CA LEU A 634 -12.89 -0.14 -8.49
C LEU A 634 -14.28 0.51 -8.29
N TYR A 635 -15.28 0.10 -9.07
CA TYR A 635 -16.63 0.66 -9.02
C TYR A 635 -17.57 -0.12 -8.10
N ASN A 636 -17.13 -1.18 -7.45
CA ASN A 636 -17.97 -1.87 -6.47
C ASN A 636 -18.35 -0.93 -5.33
N PHE A 637 -19.62 -0.96 -4.96
CA PHE A 637 -20.16 -0.15 -3.86
C PHE A 637 -19.52 -0.55 -2.54
N ILE A 638 -18.93 0.40 -1.86
CA ILE A 638 -18.29 0.20 -0.55
C ILE A 638 -19.19 0.77 0.55
N LYS A 639 -19.90 -0.13 1.25
CA LYS A 639 -20.56 0.18 2.51
C LYS A 639 -19.57 -0.10 3.64
N ARG A 640 -19.26 0.90 4.49
CA ARG A 640 -18.19 0.80 5.49
C ARG A 640 -18.45 -0.26 6.55
N THR A 641 -19.70 -0.36 7.03
CA THR A 641 -20.08 -1.38 8.02
C THR A 641 -20.19 -2.79 7.44
N ALA A 642 -20.32 -2.91 6.13
CA ALA A 642 -20.45 -4.19 5.42
C ALA A 642 -19.80 -4.13 4.03
N PRO A 643 -18.46 -3.99 3.92
CA PRO A 643 -17.79 -4.00 2.62
C PRO A 643 -18.00 -5.35 1.90
N PRO A 644 -17.84 -5.41 0.56
CA PRO A 644 -18.04 -6.64 -0.21
C PRO A 644 -17.20 -7.80 0.31
N PRO A 645 -17.80 -8.92 0.82
CA PRO A 645 -17.06 -9.99 1.50
C PRO A 645 -16.00 -10.66 0.63
N ALA A 646 -16.29 -10.87 -0.67
CA ALA A 646 -15.34 -11.48 -1.60
C ALA A 646 -14.06 -10.63 -1.75
N LEU A 647 -14.21 -9.29 -1.80
CA LEU A 647 -13.05 -8.38 -1.87
C LEU A 647 -12.26 -8.39 -0.56
N LEU A 648 -12.93 -8.37 0.61
CA LEU A 648 -12.26 -8.42 1.92
C LEU A 648 -11.45 -9.71 2.09
N ILE A 649 -12.00 -10.87 1.71
CA ILE A 649 -11.29 -12.15 1.77
C ILE A 649 -10.03 -12.11 0.89
N MET A 650 -10.04 -11.32 -0.19
CA MET A 650 -8.91 -11.10 -1.11
C MET A 650 -8.03 -9.90 -0.69
N ASP A 651 -8.02 -9.52 0.59
CA ASP A 651 -7.21 -8.46 1.16
C ASP A 651 -7.53 -7.04 0.63
N ALA A 652 -8.77 -6.76 0.22
CA ALA A 652 -9.17 -5.39 -0.07
C ALA A 652 -9.26 -4.54 1.21
N SER A 653 -9.01 -3.24 1.09
CA SER A 653 -9.15 -2.27 2.17
C SER A 653 -10.61 -2.15 2.64
N THR A 654 -10.81 -2.04 3.95
CA THR A 654 -12.11 -1.66 4.52
C THR A 654 -12.45 -0.20 4.26
N ARG A 655 -11.44 0.62 3.98
CA ARG A 655 -11.54 2.09 3.81
C ARG A 655 -12.14 2.81 5.01
N ASP A 656 -11.98 2.22 6.17
CA ASP A 656 -12.41 2.81 7.43
C ASP A 656 -11.43 3.88 7.93
N GLN A 657 -10.16 3.68 7.63
CA GLN A 657 -9.06 4.58 7.94
C GLN A 657 -8.14 4.74 6.70
N CYS A 658 -7.21 5.72 6.76
CA CYS A 658 -6.17 5.87 5.74
C CYS A 658 -5.26 4.65 5.73
N GLU A 659 -5.34 3.83 4.68
CA GLU A 659 -4.52 2.63 4.50
C GLU A 659 -3.47 2.87 3.41
N VAL A 660 -2.20 2.84 3.81
CA VAL A 660 -1.07 3.08 2.90
C VAL A 660 -0.67 1.81 2.15
N THR A 661 -0.74 0.66 2.82
CA THR A 661 -0.37 -0.65 2.28
C THR A 661 -1.37 -1.70 2.70
N ARG A 662 -1.84 -2.49 1.74
CA ARG A 662 -2.70 -3.65 2.02
C ARG A 662 -1.87 -4.87 2.39
N SER A 663 -2.44 -5.74 3.20
CA SER A 663 -1.94 -7.10 3.37
C SER A 663 -1.95 -7.84 2.02
N ARG A 664 -1.06 -8.83 1.88
CA ARG A 664 -1.05 -9.75 0.73
C ARG A 664 -0.91 -11.16 1.28
N THR A 665 -2.05 -11.78 1.54
CA THR A 665 -2.12 -13.14 2.10
C THR A 665 -2.34 -14.18 1.02
N ASN A 666 -2.11 -15.44 1.36
CA ASN A 666 -2.47 -16.58 0.53
C ASN A 666 -3.13 -17.63 1.42
N THR A 667 -4.45 -17.61 1.47
CA THR A 667 -5.25 -18.45 2.36
C THR A 667 -6.11 -19.44 1.60
N PRO A 668 -6.46 -20.60 2.18
CA PRO A 668 -7.41 -21.54 1.59
C PRO A 668 -8.78 -20.91 1.29
N LEU A 669 -9.20 -19.91 2.10
CA LEU A 669 -10.46 -19.22 1.90
C LEU A 669 -10.47 -18.40 0.59
N GLN A 670 -9.35 -17.82 0.23
CA GLN A 670 -9.19 -17.12 -1.07
C GLN A 670 -9.35 -18.08 -2.24
N ALA A 671 -8.78 -19.29 -2.16
CA ALA A 671 -8.98 -20.34 -3.16
C ALA A 671 -10.45 -20.76 -3.26
N LEU A 672 -11.14 -20.88 -2.12
CA LEU A 672 -12.58 -21.18 -2.10
C LEU A 672 -13.42 -20.07 -2.75
N VAL A 673 -13.06 -18.79 -2.57
CA VAL A 673 -13.73 -17.68 -3.26
C VAL A 673 -13.54 -17.81 -4.77
N LEU A 674 -12.32 -18.07 -5.26
CA LEU A 674 -12.07 -18.25 -6.70
C LEU A 674 -12.84 -19.41 -7.32
N MET A 675 -13.16 -20.43 -6.52
CA MET A 675 -13.91 -21.62 -6.98
C MET A 675 -15.43 -21.47 -6.87
N ASN A 676 -15.95 -20.67 -5.93
CA ASN A 676 -17.37 -20.70 -5.58
C ASN A 676 -18.09 -19.35 -5.71
N ASP A 677 -17.35 -18.25 -5.91
CA ASP A 677 -18.00 -16.95 -6.12
C ASP A 677 -18.88 -16.97 -7.39
N PRO A 678 -20.17 -16.61 -7.29
CA PRO A 678 -21.10 -16.70 -8.41
C PRO A 678 -20.63 -15.95 -9.66
N GLN A 679 -19.96 -14.81 -9.51
CA GLN A 679 -19.46 -14.01 -10.61
C GLN A 679 -18.26 -14.68 -11.30
N LEU A 680 -17.39 -15.33 -10.54
CA LEU A 680 -16.24 -16.03 -11.11
C LEU A 680 -16.65 -17.36 -11.77
N LEU A 681 -17.65 -18.05 -11.22
CA LEU A 681 -18.28 -19.19 -11.87
C LEU A 681 -18.92 -18.78 -13.21
N GLU A 682 -19.65 -17.68 -13.21
CA GLU A 682 -20.24 -17.11 -14.43
C GLU A 682 -19.16 -16.75 -15.46
N ALA A 683 -18.07 -16.10 -15.05
CA ALA A 683 -16.95 -15.80 -15.95
C ALA A 683 -16.37 -17.06 -16.57
N ALA A 684 -16.19 -18.15 -15.78
CA ALA A 684 -15.72 -19.43 -16.27
C ALA A 684 -16.71 -20.06 -17.27
N ARG A 685 -18.01 -19.98 -16.99
CA ARG A 685 -19.08 -20.43 -17.89
C ARG A 685 -19.06 -19.69 -19.22
N VAL A 686 -19.09 -18.36 -19.19
CA VAL A 686 -19.13 -17.56 -20.42
C VAL A 686 -17.89 -17.75 -21.27
N LEU A 687 -16.70 -17.83 -20.64
CA LEU A 687 -15.46 -18.18 -21.34
C LEU A 687 -15.56 -19.55 -22.02
N ALA A 688 -16.14 -20.55 -21.34
CA ALA A 688 -16.34 -21.88 -21.89
C ALA A 688 -17.30 -21.86 -23.08
N GLN A 689 -18.45 -21.20 -22.95
CA GLN A 689 -19.46 -21.11 -24.02
C GLN A 689 -18.92 -20.38 -25.26
N ARG A 690 -18.19 -19.29 -25.08
CA ARG A 690 -17.53 -18.56 -26.18
C ARG A 690 -16.48 -19.44 -26.87
N THR A 691 -15.64 -20.10 -26.08
CA THR A 691 -14.55 -20.95 -26.59
C THR A 691 -15.09 -22.18 -27.30
N ALA A 692 -16.14 -22.83 -26.77
CA ALA A 692 -16.79 -24.00 -27.40
C ALA A 692 -17.29 -23.71 -28.80
N ASN A 693 -17.78 -22.50 -29.05
CA ASN A 693 -18.33 -22.07 -30.35
C ASN A 693 -17.25 -21.68 -31.40
N LEU A 694 -15.99 -21.63 -31.03
CA LEU A 694 -14.92 -21.34 -31.98
C LEU A 694 -14.65 -22.55 -32.89
N ASN A 695 -14.43 -22.28 -34.17
CA ASN A 695 -14.02 -23.32 -35.14
C ASN A 695 -12.52 -23.66 -34.96
N MET A 696 -12.20 -24.31 -33.86
CA MET A 696 -10.85 -24.68 -33.43
C MET A 696 -10.81 -26.10 -32.93
N THR A 697 -9.64 -26.74 -33.00
CA THR A 697 -9.42 -28.04 -32.37
C THR A 697 -9.48 -27.92 -30.84
N GLU A 698 -9.65 -29.05 -30.13
CA GLU A 698 -9.67 -29.06 -28.67
C GLU A 698 -8.38 -28.45 -28.08
N ASP A 699 -7.21 -28.81 -28.62
CA ASP A 699 -5.94 -28.27 -28.17
C ASP A 699 -5.81 -26.78 -28.39
N GLN A 700 -6.30 -26.27 -29.53
CA GLN A 700 -6.33 -24.82 -29.80
C GLN A 700 -7.29 -24.07 -28.85
N LYS A 701 -8.42 -24.68 -28.48
CA LYS A 701 -9.38 -24.10 -27.52
C LYS A 701 -8.75 -24.02 -26.12
N LEU A 702 -8.08 -25.09 -25.68
CA LEU A 702 -7.39 -25.12 -24.40
C LEU A 702 -6.24 -24.10 -24.34
N GLU A 703 -5.42 -24.02 -25.38
CA GLU A 703 -4.35 -23.03 -25.47
C GLU A 703 -4.89 -21.60 -25.46
N ARG A 704 -6.00 -21.33 -26.16
CA ARG A 704 -6.61 -20.01 -26.19
C ARG A 704 -7.07 -19.55 -24.80
N VAL A 705 -7.74 -20.43 -24.06
CA VAL A 705 -8.14 -20.13 -22.65
C VAL A 705 -6.92 -19.84 -21.79
N PHE A 706 -5.92 -20.68 -21.90
CA PHE A 706 -4.67 -20.54 -21.15
C PHE A 706 -3.99 -19.19 -21.45
N ARG A 707 -3.92 -18.81 -22.74
CA ARG A 707 -3.36 -17.51 -23.16
C ARG A 707 -4.16 -16.32 -22.68
N LEU A 708 -5.49 -16.39 -22.67
CA LEU A 708 -6.36 -15.29 -22.19
C LEU A 708 -6.13 -14.99 -20.71
N VAL A 709 -5.87 -16.00 -19.89
CA VAL A 709 -5.70 -15.86 -18.44
C VAL A 709 -4.25 -15.64 -18.05
N LEU A 710 -3.32 -16.43 -18.60
CA LEU A 710 -1.91 -16.44 -18.20
C LEU A 710 -0.99 -15.63 -19.12
N CYS A 711 -1.51 -15.15 -20.25
CA CYS A 711 -0.80 -14.31 -21.23
C CYS A 711 0.40 -14.98 -21.91
N ARG A 712 0.48 -16.30 -21.85
CA ARG A 712 1.52 -17.14 -22.51
C ARG A 712 0.92 -18.42 -23.06
N LYS A 713 1.67 -19.11 -23.92
CA LYS A 713 1.31 -20.46 -24.35
C LYS A 713 1.57 -21.47 -23.23
N ALA A 714 0.76 -22.53 -23.20
CA ALA A 714 1.03 -23.69 -22.37
C ALA A 714 2.24 -24.47 -22.94
N ASN A 715 3.12 -24.93 -22.07
CA ASN A 715 4.17 -25.86 -22.50
C ASN A 715 3.60 -27.29 -22.74
N GLU A 716 4.39 -28.19 -23.29
CA GLU A 716 3.95 -29.55 -23.64
C GLU A 716 3.39 -30.32 -22.44
N LYS A 717 4.03 -30.19 -21.26
CA LYS A 717 3.59 -30.87 -20.03
C LYS A 717 2.26 -30.29 -19.54
N GLU A 718 2.13 -28.96 -19.51
CA GLU A 718 0.89 -28.26 -19.15
C GLU A 718 -0.24 -28.63 -20.11
N MET A 719 0.01 -28.60 -21.42
CA MET A 719 -1.00 -28.95 -22.42
C MET A 719 -1.45 -30.42 -22.27
N LYS A 720 -0.54 -31.36 -22.01
CA LYS A 720 -0.87 -32.76 -21.72
C LYS A 720 -1.78 -32.90 -20.51
N MET A 721 -1.49 -32.15 -19.42
CA MET A 721 -2.31 -32.18 -18.20
C MET A 721 -3.68 -31.56 -18.44
N LEU A 722 -3.74 -30.41 -19.10
CA LEU A 722 -5.00 -29.73 -19.45
C LEU A 722 -5.90 -30.64 -20.29
N LYS A 723 -5.34 -31.27 -21.32
CA LYS A 723 -6.07 -32.19 -22.19
C LYS A 723 -6.58 -33.43 -21.46
N ALA A 724 -5.77 -34.03 -20.62
CA ALA A 724 -6.18 -35.16 -19.80
C ALA A 724 -7.35 -34.81 -18.88
N TYR A 725 -7.26 -33.72 -18.18
CA TYR A 725 -8.34 -33.22 -17.30
C TYR A 725 -9.61 -32.88 -18.10
N TYR A 726 -9.47 -32.14 -19.21
CA TYR A 726 -10.59 -31.84 -20.08
C TYR A 726 -11.32 -33.10 -20.59
N LEU A 727 -10.59 -34.11 -21.07
CA LEU A 727 -11.17 -35.37 -21.54
C LEU A 727 -11.89 -36.13 -20.39
N GLN A 728 -11.29 -36.17 -19.23
CA GLN A 728 -11.92 -36.76 -18.03
C GLN A 728 -13.27 -36.12 -17.72
N GLU A 729 -13.32 -34.79 -17.63
CA GLU A 729 -14.54 -34.06 -17.33
C GLU A 729 -15.57 -34.15 -18.48
N LYS A 730 -15.12 -34.14 -19.74
CA LYS A 730 -15.99 -34.31 -20.88
C LYS A 730 -16.70 -35.68 -20.85
N ASN A 731 -15.97 -36.77 -20.52
CA ASN A 731 -16.56 -38.10 -20.37
C ASN A 731 -17.57 -38.14 -19.22
N LYS A 732 -17.23 -37.57 -18.07
CA LYS A 732 -18.12 -37.45 -16.90
C LYS A 732 -19.43 -36.69 -17.24
N PHE A 733 -19.36 -35.55 -17.90
CA PHE A 733 -20.53 -34.78 -18.30
C PHE A 733 -21.31 -35.41 -19.46
N THR A 734 -20.68 -36.23 -20.27
CA THR A 734 -21.38 -37.01 -21.29
C THR A 734 -22.28 -38.07 -20.63
N GLN A 735 -21.84 -38.67 -19.52
CA GLN A 735 -22.61 -39.64 -18.74
C GLN A 735 -23.69 -38.98 -17.85
N HIS A 736 -23.49 -37.72 -17.47
CA HIS A 736 -24.36 -36.97 -16.54
C HIS A 736 -24.78 -35.64 -17.16
N LYS A 737 -25.60 -35.66 -18.19
CA LYS A 737 -26.04 -34.46 -18.94
C LYS A 737 -26.81 -33.48 -18.06
N ASP A 738 -27.64 -33.99 -17.15
CA ASP A 738 -28.38 -33.20 -16.16
C ASP A 738 -27.44 -32.33 -15.30
N LYS A 739 -26.30 -32.90 -14.85
CA LYS A 739 -25.29 -32.15 -14.09
C LYS A 739 -24.58 -31.12 -14.95
N ALA A 740 -24.32 -31.44 -16.24
CA ALA A 740 -23.70 -30.50 -17.16
C ALA A 740 -24.62 -29.28 -17.41
N GLU A 741 -25.91 -29.51 -17.63
CA GLU A 741 -26.92 -28.46 -17.79
C GLU A 741 -27.01 -27.59 -16.55
N ALA A 742 -27.15 -28.19 -15.35
CA ALA A 742 -27.20 -27.47 -14.08
C ALA A 742 -25.92 -26.65 -13.83
N PHE A 743 -24.76 -27.19 -14.15
CA PHE A 743 -23.48 -26.49 -13.96
C PHE A 743 -23.35 -25.24 -14.85
N LEU A 744 -23.93 -25.29 -16.06
CA LEU A 744 -23.92 -24.17 -16.98
C LEU A 744 -24.99 -23.10 -16.72
N THR A 745 -25.73 -23.18 -15.60
CA THR A 745 -26.71 -22.14 -15.21
C THR A 745 -26.13 -21.02 -14.36
N ALA A 746 -24.85 -21.07 -14.00
CA ALA A 746 -24.20 -20.10 -13.10
C ALA A 746 -24.30 -18.65 -13.64
N GLY A 747 -24.79 -17.74 -12.78
CA GLY A 747 -24.84 -16.29 -13.04
C GLY A 747 -26.00 -15.82 -13.90
N GLU A 748 -26.06 -14.49 -14.15
CA GLU A 748 -27.17 -13.82 -14.86
C GLU A 748 -26.82 -13.40 -16.31
N PHE A 749 -25.55 -13.55 -16.73
CA PHE A 749 -25.13 -13.24 -18.09
C PHE A 749 -25.88 -14.13 -19.09
N GLU A 750 -26.32 -13.55 -20.21
CA GLU A 750 -27.09 -14.25 -21.23
C GLU A 750 -26.43 -15.59 -21.63
N GLN A 751 -27.28 -16.63 -21.76
CA GLN A 751 -26.82 -17.96 -22.15
C GLN A 751 -26.42 -17.98 -23.62
N ILE A 752 -25.17 -18.32 -23.88
CA ILE A 752 -24.68 -18.51 -25.26
C ILE A 752 -24.90 -19.98 -25.62
N LYS A 753 -25.76 -20.22 -26.61
CA LYS A 753 -26.06 -21.57 -27.10
C LYS A 753 -24.77 -22.23 -27.63
N THR A 754 -24.52 -23.46 -27.23
CA THR A 754 -23.37 -24.28 -27.67
C THR A 754 -23.87 -25.58 -28.29
N LYS A 755 -23.05 -26.15 -29.19
CA LYS A 755 -23.42 -27.39 -29.91
C LYS A 755 -23.32 -28.63 -29.02
N ASN A 756 -22.40 -28.60 -28.04
CA ASN A 756 -22.10 -29.75 -27.17
C ASN A 756 -22.03 -29.28 -25.72
N ILE A 757 -23.05 -29.61 -24.93
CA ILE A 757 -23.17 -29.24 -23.51
C ILE A 757 -22.06 -29.88 -22.67
N ALA A 758 -21.75 -31.18 -22.92
CA ALA A 758 -20.69 -31.86 -22.15
C ALA A 758 -19.30 -31.27 -22.41
N GLU A 759 -18.98 -30.91 -23.65
CA GLU A 759 -17.77 -30.20 -24.01
C GLU A 759 -17.70 -28.83 -23.31
N THR A 760 -18.80 -28.07 -23.32
CA THR A 760 -18.84 -26.75 -22.71
C THR A 760 -18.69 -26.83 -21.21
N ALA A 761 -19.32 -27.78 -20.53
CA ALA A 761 -19.19 -27.99 -19.10
C ALA A 761 -17.75 -28.43 -18.72
N ALA A 762 -17.12 -29.28 -19.53
CA ALA A 762 -15.72 -29.66 -19.34
C ALA A 762 -14.77 -28.46 -19.51
N LEU A 763 -14.98 -27.59 -20.49
CA LEU A 763 -14.22 -26.34 -20.65
C LEU A 763 -14.43 -25.41 -19.45
N MET A 764 -15.64 -25.32 -18.89
CA MET A 764 -15.88 -24.53 -17.67
C MET A 764 -15.08 -25.03 -16.48
N GLN A 765 -14.95 -26.37 -16.29
CA GLN A 765 -14.11 -26.97 -15.26
C GLN A 765 -12.62 -26.63 -15.47
N VAL A 766 -12.14 -26.71 -16.71
CA VAL A 766 -10.78 -26.32 -17.06
C VAL A 766 -10.55 -24.82 -16.75
N ASN A 767 -11.50 -23.96 -17.09
CA ASN A 767 -11.40 -22.54 -16.79
C ASN A 767 -11.30 -22.27 -15.28
N GLN A 768 -12.13 -22.93 -14.45
CA GLN A 768 -12.05 -22.83 -13.01
C GLN A 768 -10.70 -23.29 -12.46
N MET A 769 -10.16 -24.38 -12.99
CA MET A 769 -8.83 -24.85 -12.60
C MET A 769 -7.76 -23.80 -12.96
N ILE A 770 -7.78 -23.22 -14.17
CA ILE A 770 -6.83 -22.19 -14.60
C ILE A 770 -7.00 -20.93 -13.74
N PHE A 771 -8.22 -20.53 -13.38
CA PHE A 771 -8.49 -19.38 -12.52
C PHE A 771 -7.87 -19.52 -11.12
N ASN A 772 -7.72 -20.74 -10.62
CA ASN A 772 -7.11 -21.09 -9.34
C ASN A 772 -5.60 -21.34 -9.38
N LEU A 773 -4.97 -21.30 -10.55
CA LEU A 773 -3.51 -21.42 -10.62
C LEU A 773 -2.85 -20.22 -9.90
N ASP A 774 -1.79 -20.49 -9.16
CA ASP A 774 -1.01 -19.46 -8.52
C ASP A 774 -0.53 -18.39 -9.53
N GLU A 775 -0.12 -18.82 -10.72
CA GLU A 775 0.27 -17.91 -11.80
C GLU A 775 -0.85 -16.96 -12.27
N THR A 776 -2.12 -17.35 -12.14
CA THR A 776 -3.26 -16.48 -12.43
C THR A 776 -3.33 -15.33 -11.44
N THR A 777 -3.07 -15.61 -10.17
CA THR A 777 -3.25 -14.66 -9.06
C THR A 777 -2.03 -13.78 -8.81
N VAL A 778 -0.92 -13.97 -9.54
CA VAL A 778 0.33 -13.19 -9.41
C VAL A 778 0.72 -12.49 -10.70
N LYS A 779 1.56 -11.46 -10.58
CA LYS A 779 2.17 -10.75 -11.72
C LYS A 779 3.66 -11.01 -11.85
#